data_03a0da4c225e5f67ac203ab3356e2907
#
_entry.id   03a0da4c225e5f67ac203ab3356e2907
#
_cell.length_a   1.000
_cell.length_b   1.000
_cell.length_c   1.000
_cell.angle_alpha   90.00
_cell.angle_beta   90.00
_cell.angle_gamma   90.00
#
_symmetry.space_group_name_H-M   'P 1'
#
loop_
_entity.id
_entity.type
_entity.pdbx_description
1 polymer ?
#
loop_
_entity_poly.entity_id
_entity_poly.type
_entity_poly.pdbx_seq_one_letter_code
_entity_poly.pdbx_strand_id
1 'polypeptide(L)'
;MHRLILALVLLLFASPALAAEPLTLSSPEHVLSVQVSTDGDGRASYSVNRFGRPVILPSKLGFLLTDAPKFDRNLQTADAGRRSADDTWEQPWGERRFIRNRFNELRVALTETGGLKRRIDVVFRLYDDGVGFRYEVPEQPNLKSMRIAEELTEFVLAERGEAWWNTAFEWDREEYLYNRTPITEVGQAQTPMTVRYASGLHLSIHEAALVDYAAMNLTRVEGNRFKAALTPGITEAKVVRNTPFTTPWRTIEIADRAGGLYESNLILNLNEPNRLGDVSWVHPGKFVGVWWDMHLDNKTWGSGQRHGATTAEAMRYIDFAATHHIQGVLVEGWNKGWDGEWFGNGADFSFTEPYPDFDLEKVAAYAKSKGVRLVGHHETGANAAHYESQMEAGFALYHRLGVETVKTGYVSDALGARVNGDDGKVHYAWHESQSMAEHHLKVVETAARYHIAIDTHEPIKDTGLRRTYPNWVSREGSRGQEYNAWGQPGNPPEHEATLVFTRMLEGPMDFTPGIFRMKTRSPDGVPTTLAKQLALYVVLYSPVQMAADRIENYLANPKPFKFIEDVPVDWAESHVLNGEVGDFVTMVRKDRHSADWYLGAISDGHGRVLQASLGFLEPGRKYRAEIYRDGDSADWKINPYDIVIESREVTSSDVLQLRLAAGGGQAIRFVAEGGKGRR
;
A
#
# COMPACT_ATOMS: atom_id res chain seq x y z
N MET A 1 13.52 -4.13 -92.49
CA MET A 1 14.33 -4.62 -91.37
C MET A 1 13.87 -3.90 -90.14
N HIS A 2 12.89 -4.47 -89.37
CA HIS A 2 12.37 -3.90 -88.13
C HIS A 2 12.92 -4.74 -86.96
N ARG A 3 13.70 -4.11 -86.08
CA ARG A 3 14.16 -4.77 -84.85
C ARG A 3 13.13 -4.43 -83.73
N LEU A 4 12.45 -5.48 -83.25
CA LEU A 4 11.68 -5.44 -82.01
C LEU A 4 12.64 -5.49 -80.83
N ILE A 5 12.57 -4.48 -79.92
CA ILE A 5 13.22 -4.53 -78.63
C ILE A 5 12.17 -5.00 -77.62
N LEU A 6 12.39 -6.17 -77.02
CA LEU A 6 11.57 -6.75 -75.99
C LEU A 6 12.09 -6.21 -74.63
N ALA A 7 11.33 -5.30 -73.94
CA ALA A 7 11.63 -4.86 -72.65
C ALA A 7 11.07 -5.84 -71.58
N LEU A 8 11.96 -6.50 -70.87
CA LEU A 8 11.61 -7.41 -69.78
C LEU A 8 11.36 -6.57 -68.49
N VAL A 9 10.10 -6.42 -68.07
CA VAL A 9 9.72 -5.79 -66.82
C VAL A 9 9.84 -6.83 -65.71
N LEU A 10 10.89 -6.75 -64.87
CA LEU A 10 11.00 -7.51 -63.63
C LEU A 10 10.03 -6.91 -62.60
N LEU A 11 8.91 -7.58 -62.37
CA LEU A 11 8.05 -7.34 -61.22
C LEU A 11 8.72 -7.93 -59.97
N LEU A 12 9.32 -7.07 -59.14
CA LEU A 12 9.74 -7.40 -57.78
C LEU A 12 8.48 -7.58 -56.92
N PHE A 13 8.06 -8.82 -56.75
CA PHE A 13 7.11 -9.17 -55.70
C PHE A 13 7.81 -8.99 -54.36
N ALA A 14 7.56 -7.88 -53.64
CA ALA A 14 7.85 -7.78 -52.23
C ALA A 14 6.96 -8.80 -51.50
N SER A 15 7.53 -9.92 -51.10
CA SER A 15 6.83 -10.84 -50.18
C SER A 15 6.45 -10.06 -48.92
N PRO A 16 5.18 -10.08 -48.48
CA PRO A 16 4.84 -9.55 -47.21
C PRO A 16 5.67 -10.32 -46.16
N ALA A 17 6.44 -9.60 -45.36
CA ALA A 17 7.09 -10.19 -44.20
C ALA A 17 6.01 -10.87 -43.34
N LEU A 18 6.03 -12.19 -43.24
CA LEU A 18 5.16 -12.90 -42.31
C LEU A 18 5.42 -12.32 -40.91
N ALA A 19 4.37 -11.79 -40.30
CA ALA A 19 4.43 -11.40 -38.89
C ALA A 19 4.90 -12.62 -38.09
N ALA A 20 5.87 -12.42 -37.19
CA ALA A 20 6.35 -13.51 -36.35
C ALA A 20 5.17 -14.09 -35.54
N GLU A 21 5.13 -15.41 -35.38
CA GLU A 21 4.12 -16.07 -34.55
C GLU A 21 4.13 -15.48 -33.13
N PRO A 22 2.97 -15.14 -32.57
CA PRO A 22 2.90 -14.57 -31.23
C PRO A 22 3.44 -15.54 -30.20
N LEU A 23 4.22 -15.02 -29.24
CA LEU A 23 4.66 -15.78 -28.09
C LEU A 23 3.56 -15.80 -27.03
N THR A 24 3.22 -16.99 -26.52
CA THR A 24 2.12 -17.18 -25.56
C THR A 24 2.61 -17.84 -24.28
N LEU A 25 1.98 -17.48 -23.15
CA LEU A 25 2.15 -18.12 -21.86
C LEU A 25 0.77 -18.24 -21.20
N SER A 26 0.52 -19.37 -20.51
CA SER A 26 -0.66 -19.55 -19.66
C SER A 26 -0.27 -19.60 -18.19
N SER A 27 -1.19 -19.20 -17.31
CA SER A 27 -1.05 -19.40 -15.86
C SER A 27 -1.13 -20.90 -15.50
N PRO A 28 -0.74 -21.31 -14.28
CA PRO A 28 -0.67 -22.72 -13.90
C PRO A 28 -1.96 -23.52 -14.08
N GLU A 29 -3.13 -22.94 -13.77
CA GLU A 29 -4.46 -23.56 -13.96
C GLU A 29 -5.14 -23.13 -15.27
N HIS A 30 -4.39 -22.50 -16.19
CA HIS A 30 -4.91 -21.99 -17.46
C HIS A 30 -6.05 -20.97 -17.34
N VAL A 31 -6.16 -20.28 -16.20
CA VAL A 31 -7.12 -19.20 -15.95
C VAL A 31 -6.80 -17.99 -16.82
N LEU A 32 -5.54 -17.59 -16.84
CA LEU A 32 -5.02 -16.44 -17.58
C LEU A 32 -4.08 -16.89 -18.70
N SER A 33 -4.02 -16.11 -19.77
CA SER A 33 -3.00 -16.21 -20.80
C SER A 33 -2.52 -14.84 -21.25
N VAL A 34 -1.22 -14.71 -21.51
CA VAL A 34 -0.61 -13.55 -22.15
C VAL A 34 -0.15 -13.93 -23.55
N GLN A 35 -0.29 -12.99 -24.47
CA GLN A 35 0.22 -13.08 -25.82
C GLN A 35 1.10 -11.86 -26.09
N VAL A 36 2.29 -12.06 -26.63
CA VAL A 36 3.24 -11.00 -27.00
C VAL A 36 3.55 -11.10 -28.49
N SER A 37 3.44 -9.99 -29.20
CA SER A 37 3.67 -9.91 -30.64
C SER A 37 4.26 -8.57 -31.06
N THR A 38 4.74 -8.48 -32.29
CA THR A 38 5.11 -7.23 -32.98
C THR A 38 4.19 -6.98 -34.16
N ASP A 39 3.85 -5.71 -34.40
CA ASP A 39 3.14 -5.31 -35.64
C ASP A 39 4.08 -5.16 -36.84
N GLY A 40 3.53 -4.75 -37.99
CA GLY A 40 4.30 -4.56 -39.22
C GLY A 40 5.41 -3.50 -39.15
N ASP A 41 5.34 -2.57 -38.20
CA ASP A 41 6.37 -1.57 -37.90
C ASP A 41 7.37 -2.08 -36.85
N GLY A 42 7.22 -3.32 -36.39
CA GLY A 42 8.02 -3.90 -35.29
C GLY A 42 7.74 -3.26 -33.93
N ARG A 43 6.51 -2.79 -33.67
CA ARG A 43 6.10 -2.32 -32.34
C ARG A 43 5.65 -3.50 -31.51
N ALA A 44 6.31 -3.70 -30.36
CA ALA A 44 5.95 -4.76 -29.43
C ALA A 44 4.67 -4.40 -28.68
N SER A 45 3.80 -5.39 -28.50
CA SER A 45 2.59 -5.30 -27.68
C SER A 45 2.30 -6.61 -26.96
N TYR A 46 1.55 -6.52 -25.86
CA TYR A 46 1.02 -7.66 -25.12
C TYR A 46 -0.50 -7.57 -25.00
N SER A 47 -1.15 -8.70 -24.81
CA SER A 47 -2.57 -8.77 -24.44
C SER A 47 -2.77 -9.85 -23.38
N VAL A 48 -3.84 -9.72 -22.57
CA VAL A 48 -4.19 -10.67 -21.49
C VAL A 48 -5.61 -11.15 -21.71
N ASN A 49 -5.80 -12.47 -21.65
CA ASN A 49 -7.11 -13.10 -21.70
C ASN A 49 -7.36 -13.89 -20.42
N ARG A 50 -8.63 -13.98 -19.99
CA ARG A 50 -9.12 -14.83 -18.92
C ARG A 50 -10.14 -15.82 -19.48
N PHE A 51 -9.86 -17.11 -19.34
CA PHE A 51 -10.67 -18.18 -19.96
C PHE A 51 -10.96 -17.90 -21.45
N GLY A 52 -9.96 -17.40 -22.19
CA GLY A 52 -10.07 -17.06 -23.61
C GLY A 52 -10.81 -15.74 -23.92
N ARG A 53 -11.34 -15.03 -22.91
CA ARG A 53 -11.97 -13.71 -23.08
C ARG A 53 -10.95 -12.59 -22.86
N PRO A 54 -10.91 -11.56 -23.69
CA PRO A 54 -10.00 -10.44 -23.50
C PRO A 54 -10.25 -9.70 -22.16
N VAL A 55 -9.17 -9.40 -21.45
CA VAL A 55 -9.15 -8.54 -20.26
C VAL A 55 -8.33 -7.28 -20.55
N ILE A 56 -7.16 -7.46 -21.18
CA ILE A 56 -6.32 -6.39 -21.70
C ILE A 56 -6.15 -6.61 -23.19
N LEU A 57 -6.56 -5.64 -23.99
CA LEU A 57 -6.38 -5.63 -25.43
C LEU A 57 -4.91 -5.34 -25.79
N PRO A 58 -4.47 -5.50 -27.05
CA PRO A 58 -3.10 -5.21 -27.45
C PRO A 58 -2.61 -3.84 -26.94
N SER A 59 -1.65 -3.89 -26.04
CA SER A 59 -1.08 -2.77 -25.28
C SER A 59 0.40 -2.68 -25.58
N LYS A 60 0.88 -1.50 -25.95
CA LYS A 60 2.26 -1.27 -26.41
C LYS A 60 3.26 -1.35 -25.28
N LEU A 61 4.51 -1.64 -25.66
CA LEU A 61 5.69 -1.68 -24.81
C LEU A 61 6.80 -0.79 -25.40
N GLY A 62 7.70 -0.28 -24.55
CA GLY A 62 8.85 0.50 -24.99
C GLY A 62 9.24 1.65 -24.11
N PHE A 63 10.19 2.47 -24.59
CA PHE A 63 10.75 3.61 -23.86
C PHE A 63 10.96 4.84 -24.75
N LEU A 64 10.71 6.01 -24.19
CA LEU A 64 11.22 7.28 -24.67
C LEU A 64 12.44 7.67 -23.84
N LEU A 65 13.56 7.92 -24.51
CA LEU A 65 14.83 8.30 -23.89
C LEU A 65 15.13 9.76 -24.15
N THR A 66 15.88 10.43 -23.25
CA THR A 66 16.28 11.83 -23.42
C THR A 66 17.51 11.99 -24.31
N ASP A 67 18.39 11.01 -24.34
CA ASP A 67 19.71 11.04 -24.98
C ASP A 67 19.93 10.01 -26.09
N ALA A 68 18.88 9.26 -26.44
CA ALA A 68 18.95 8.24 -27.47
C ALA A 68 17.60 8.11 -28.22
N PRO A 69 17.58 7.51 -29.43
CA PRO A 69 16.34 7.21 -30.13
C PRO A 69 15.40 6.36 -29.29
N LYS A 70 14.09 6.55 -29.47
CA LYS A 70 13.04 5.74 -28.82
C LYS A 70 13.30 4.24 -29.03
N PHE A 71 12.96 3.46 -28.01
CA PHE A 71 12.92 2.01 -28.10
C PHE A 71 11.45 1.58 -28.20
N ASP A 72 10.83 1.72 -29.37
CA ASP A 72 9.39 1.51 -29.58
C ASP A 72 9.02 0.83 -30.91
N ARG A 73 9.96 0.67 -31.83
CA ARG A 73 9.72 0.11 -33.19
C ARG A 73 10.96 -0.56 -33.76
N ASN A 74 10.80 -1.19 -34.93
CA ASN A 74 11.83 -2.01 -35.56
C ASN A 74 12.35 -3.10 -34.60
N LEU A 75 11.47 -3.62 -33.76
CA LEU A 75 11.78 -4.67 -32.81
C LEU A 75 11.42 -6.05 -33.38
N GLN A 76 12.24 -7.02 -33.03
CA GLN A 76 11.98 -8.43 -33.24
C GLN A 76 11.81 -9.10 -31.87
N THR A 77 10.79 -9.96 -31.74
CA THR A 77 10.55 -10.76 -30.55
C THR A 77 11.16 -12.15 -30.68
N ALA A 78 11.73 -12.66 -29.59
CA ALA A 78 12.19 -14.04 -29.48
C ALA A 78 11.91 -14.59 -28.09
N ASP A 79 11.56 -15.88 -28.00
CA ASP A 79 11.50 -16.59 -26.72
C ASP A 79 12.93 -16.73 -26.17
N ALA A 80 13.21 -16.07 -25.05
CA ALA A 80 14.50 -16.08 -24.40
C ALA A 80 14.55 -16.98 -23.17
N GLY A 81 13.44 -17.63 -22.83
CA GLY A 81 13.39 -18.62 -21.77
C GLY A 81 12.05 -18.70 -21.06
N ARG A 82 11.78 -19.88 -20.52
CA ARG A 82 10.56 -20.19 -19.74
C ARG A 82 10.94 -20.89 -18.46
N ARG A 83 10.17 -20.65 -17.42
CA ARG A 83 10.25 -21.40 -16.15
C ARG A 83 8.91 -21.42 -15.44
N SER A 84 8.80 -22.30 -14.46
CA SER A 84 7.66 -22.38 -13.55
C SER A 84 8.16 -22.53 -12.13
N ALA A 85 7.35 -22.12 -11.17
CA ALA A 85 7.60 -22.35 -9.75
C ALA A 85 6.28 -22.67 -9.04
N ASP A 86 6.38 -23.46 -7.96
CA ASP A 86 5.29 -23.73 -7.02
C ASP A 86 5.92 -23.98 -5.65
N ASP A 87 6.05 -22.94 -4.87
CA ASP A 87 6.63 -22.95 -3.54
C ASP A 87 5.74 -22.19 -2.56
N THR A 88 5.96 -22.41 -1.27
CA THR A 88 5.27 -21.69 -0.19
C THR A 88 6.31 -21.12 0.76
N TRP A 89 6.19 -19.85 1.09
CA TRP A 89 7.06 -19.20 2.05
C TRP A 89 6.25 -18.64 3.22
N GLU A 90 6.92 -18.47 4.36
CA GLU A 90 6.31 -17.96 5.58
C GLU A 90 6.64 -16.47 5.74
N GLN A 91 5.62 -15.63 5.95
CA GLN A 91 5.82 -14.24 6.35
C GLN A 91 6.23 -14.21 7.83
N PRO A 92 7.21 -13.40 8.23
CA PRO A 92 7.56 -13.24 9.65
C PRO A 92 6.42 -12.61 10.46
N TRP A 93 5.63 -11.76 9.83
CA TRP A 93 4.38 -11.14 10.31
C TRP A 93 3.52 -10.81 9.08
N GLY A 94 2.21 -10.62 9.23
CA GLY A 94 1.39 -10.26 8.07
C GLY A 94 -0.08 -10.57 8.20
N GLU A 95 -0.79 -10.39 7.10
CA GLU A 95 -2.21 -10.73 6.93
C GLU A 95 -2.43 -12.23 6.82
N ARG A 96 -1.40 -12.97 6.43
CA ARG A 96 -1.38 -14.43 6.25
C ARG A 96 -0.01 -14.96 6.64
N ARG A 97 0.01 -16.09 7.27
CA ARG A 97 1.26 -16.73 7.68
C ARG A 97 2.00 -17.36 6.51
N PHE A 98 1.30 -18.09 5.66
CA PHE A 98 1.87 -18.81 4.53
C PHE A 98 1.39 -18.24 3.22
N ILE A 99 2.32 -17.95 2.31
CA ILE A 99 2.09 -17.39 0.99
C ILE A 99 2.52 -18.41 -0.05
N ARG A 100 1.57 -18.88 -0.86
CA ARG A 100 1.90 -19.72 -2.03
C ARG A 100 2.40 -18.83 -3.17
N ASN A 101 3.49 -19.24 -3.79
CA ASN A 101 4.11 -18.60 -4.95
C ASN A 101 4.11 -19.61 -6.12
N ARG A 102 3.03 -19.61 -6.91
CA ARG A 102 2.86 -20.54 -8.03
C ARG A 102 2.61 -19.77 -9.32
N PHE A 103 3.56 -19.84 -10.24
CA PHE A 103 3.50 -19.10 -11.50
C PHE A 103 4.17 -19.83 -12.65
N ASN A 104 3.83 -19.41 -13.88
CA ASN A 104 4.60 -19.65 -15.08
C ASN A 104 5.24 -18.33 -15.54
N GLU A 105 6.46 -18.40 -16.10
CA GLU A 105 7.23 -17.23 -16.55
C GLU A 105 7.67 -17.41 -18.00
N LEU A 106 7.58 -16.32 -18.76
CA LEU A 106 8.11 -16.17 -20.13
C LEU A 106 9.01 -14.95 -20.18
N ARG A 107 10.23 -15.13 -20.66
CA ARG A 107 11.17 -14.06 -21.02
C ARG A 107 11.12 -13.84 -22.52
N VAL A 108 10.79 -12.64 -22.95
CA VAL A 108 10.74 -12.23 -24.35
C VAL A 108 11.87 -11.25 -24.61
N ALA A 109 12.80 -11.62 -25.48
CA ALA A 109 13.81 -10.68 -25.97
C ALA A 109 13.21 -9.76 -27.03
N LEU A 110 13.27 -8.44 -26.81
CA LEU A 110 12.98 -7.39 -27.78
C LEU A 110 14.31 -6.87 -28.32
N THR A 111 14.62 -7.11 -29.58
CA THR A 111 15.91 -6.71 -30.21
C THR A 111 15.63 -5.79 -31.39
N GLU A 112 16.32 -4.65 -31.47
CA GLU A 112 16.27 -3.77 -32.62
C GLU A 112 16.88 -4.45 -33.85
N THR A 113 16.17 -4.46 -34.97
CA THR A 113 16.61 -5.03 -36.24
C THR A 113 17.60 -4.13 -36.99
N GLY A 114 17.67 -2.84 -36.60
CA GLY A 114 18.55 -1.82 -37.15
C GLY A 114 19.04 -0.83 -36.13
N GLY A 115 19.57 0.30 -36.52
CA GLY A 115 20.02 1.37 -35.65
C GLY A 115 21.09 0.95 -34.66
N LEU A 116 20.85 1.15 -33.37
CA LEU A 116 21.77 0.81 -32.28
C LEU A 116 21.80 -0.68 -31.95
N LYS A 117 20.88 -1.50 -32.46
CA LYS A 117 20.75 -2.94 -32.18
C LYS A 117 20.69 -3.27 -30.69
N ARG A 118 19.99 -2.44 -29.94
CA ARG A 118 19.78 -2.63 -28.50
C ARG A 118 18.88 -3.83 -28.26
N ARG A 119 19.07 -4.47 -27.11
CA ARG A 119 18.18 -5.52 -26.60
C ARG A 119 17.66 -5.15 -25.22
N ILE A 120 16.34 -5.34 -25.02
CA ILE A 120 15.65 -5.27 -23.73
C ILE A 120 14.77 -6.52 -23.64
N ASP A 121 14.85 -7.22 -22.52
CA ASP A 121 13.98 -8.36 -22.25
C ASP A 121 12.73 -7.90 -21.51
N VAL A 122 11.58 -8.46 -21.83
CA VAL A 122 10.35 -8.32 -21.04
C VAL A 122 10.04 -9.66 -20.42
N VAL A 123 9.95 -9.68 -19.08
CA VAL A 123 9.67 -10.89 -18.32
C VAL A 123 8.23 -10.85 -17.84
N PHE A 124 7.42 -11.83 -18.23
CA PHE A 124 6.05 -12.02 -17.77
C PHE A 124 5.97 -13.16 -16.78
N ARG A 125 5.34 -12.92 -15.62
CA ARG A 125 4.92 -13.96 -14.67
C ARG A 125 3.40 -13.97 -14.59
N LEU A 126 2.82 -15.15 -14.85
CA LEU A 126 1.38 -15.36 -14.77
C LEU A 126 1.06 -16.25 -13.57
N TYR A 127 0.25 -15.69 -12.70
CA TYR A 127 -0.47 -16.37 -11.62
C TYR A 127 -1.91 -16.60 -12.07
N ASP A 128 -2.70 -17.39 -11.34
CA ASP A 128 -4.10 -17.61 -11.70
C ASP A 128 -5.00 -16.41 -11.33
N ASP A 129 -4.51 -15.50 -10.50
CA ASP A 129 -5.16 -14.27 -10.02
C ASP A 129 -4.53 -12.98 -10.56
N GLY A 130 -3.52 -13.06 -11.46
CA GLY A 130 -2.94 -11.84 -12.02
C GLY A 130 -1.69 -12.05 -12.86
N VAL A 131 -1.22 -10.94 -13.41
CA VAL A 131 -0.04 -10.86 -14.28
C VAL A 131 0.91 -9.80 -13.74
N GLY A 132 2.18 -10.18 -13.60
CA GLY A 132 3.27 -9.25 -13.41
C GLY A 132 4.19 -9.26 -14.64
N PHE A 133 4.66 -8.09 -15.07
CA PHE A 133 5.72 -8.02 -16.08
C PHE A 133 6.67 -6.87 -15.79
N ARG A 134 7.92 -7.03 -16.19
CA ARG A 134 8.96 -6.00 -16.06
C ARG A 134 9.92 -6.03 -17.21
N TYR A 135 10.63 -4.93 -17.42
CA TYR A 135 11.75 -4.87 -18.33
C TYR A 135 13.05 -5.22 -17.60
N GLU A 136 13.89 -5.99 -18.27
CA GLU A 136 15.25 -6.27 -17.84
C GLU A 136 16.20 -5.84 -18.95
N VAL A 137 17.11 -4.93 -18.63
CA VAL A 137 18.09 -4.39 -19.56
C VAL A 137 19.44 -5.08 -19.29
N PRO A 138 19.85 -6.01 -20.15
CA PRO A 138 21.09 -6.74 -19.93
C PRO A 138 22.32 -5.84 -20.18
N GLU A 139 23.45 -6.23 -19.63
CA GLU A 139 24.72 -5.63 -20.01
C GLU A 139 25.01 -5.88 -21.49
N GLN A 140 25.32 -4.82 -22.25
CA GLN A 140 25.61 -4.89 -23.67
C GLN A 140 26.54 -3.75 -24.10
N PRO A 141 27.37 -3.95 -25.13
CA PRO A 141 28.40 -2.95 -25.51
C PRO A 141 27.80 -1.65 -26.06
N ASN A 142 26.62 -1.70 -26.65
CA ASN A 142 25.92 -0.61 -27.34
C ASN A 142 24.88 0.13 -26.47
N LEU A 143 24.75 -0.23 -25.16
CA LEU A 143 23.87 0.44 -24.22
C LEU A 143 24.48 0.33 -22.82
N LYS A 144 25.11 1.41 -22.33
CA LYS A 144 25.76 1.44 -20.99
C LYS A 144 24.89 2.06 -19.92
N SER A 145 23.96 2.92 -20.33
CA SER A 145 22.98 3.57 -19.45
C SER A 145 21.72 3.88 -20.21
N MET A 146 20.62 4.09 -19.48
CA MET A 146 19.38 4.62 -20.02
C MET A 146 18.96 5.84 -19.22
N ARG A 147 18.64 6.93 -19.93
CA ARG A 147 18.03 8.13 -19.39
C ARG A 147 16.58 8.17 -19.87
N ILE A 148 15.68 7.65 -19.05
CA ILE A 148 14.29 7.40 -19.41
C ILE A 148 13.47 8.66 -19.17
N ALA A 149 12.89 9.22 -20.24
CA ALA A 149 11.90 10.28 -20.16
C ALA A 149 10.50 9.74 -19.87
N GLU A 150 10.13 8.62 -20.55
CA GLU A 150 8.82 7.96 -20.37
C GLU A 150 8.96 6.45 -20.61
N GLU A 151 8.22 5.69 -19.84
CA GLU A 151 7.89 4.31 -20.16
C GLU A 151 6.63 4.30 -21.03
N LEU A 152 6.71 3.65 -22.20
CA LEU A 152 5.63 3.65 -23.18
C LEU A 152 4.66 2.48 -22.98
N THR A 153 4.70 1.84 -21.82
CA THR A 153 3.81 0.75 -21.44
C THR A 153 2.36 1.21 -21.43
N GLU A 154 1.51 0.51 -22.17
CA GLU A 154 0.07 0.76 -22.23
C GLU A 154 -0.72 -0.30 -21.47
N PHE A 155 -1.94 0.06 -21.06
CA PHE A 155 -2.97 -0.81 -20.49
C PHE A 155 -4.30 -0.48 -21.20
N VAL A 156 -4.67 -1.29 -22.19
CA VAL A 156 -5.91 -1.08 -22.94
C VAL A 156 -6.98 -2.00 -22.38
N LEU A 157 -7.87 -1.45 -21.58
CA LEU A 157 -8.93 -2.20 -20.91
C LEU A 157 -9.98 -2.69 -21.91
N ALA A 158 -10.36 -3.98 -21.81
CA ALA A 158 -11.21 -4.61 -22.83
C ALA A 158 -12.69 -4.20 -22.76
N GLU A 159 -13.17 -3.82 -21.56
CA GLU A 159 -14.58 -3.52 -21.35
C GLU A 159 -14.78 -2.10 -20.82
N ARG A 160 -16.02 -1.63 -20.88
CA ARG A 160 -16.50 -0.46 -20.12
C ARG A 160 -16.69 -0.86 -18.65
N GLY A 161 -16.74 0.12 -17.77
CA GLY A 161 -16.94 -0.12 -16.35
C GLY A 161 -16.71 1.14 -15.54
N GLU A 162 -16.51 0.96 -14.24
CA GLU A 162 -16.19 1.99 -13.27
C GLU A 162 -14.76 1.84 -12.79
N ALA A 163 -14.16 2.94 -12.38
CA ALA A 163 -12.84 2.99 -11.77
C ALA A 163 -12.89 3.76 -10.45
N TRP A 164 -12.11 3.28 -9.47
CA TRP A 164 -11.78 3.97 -8.22
C TRP A 164 -10.32 4.35 -8.29
N TRP A 165 -10.04 5.64 -8.15
CA TRP A 165 -8.71 6.19 -8.39
C TRP A 165 -8.46 7.50 -7.64
N ASN A 166 -7.21 7.74 -7.30
CA ASN A 166 -6.73 9.03 -6.78
C ASN A 166 -6.07 9.83 -7.89
N THR A 167 -6.13 11.16 -7.78
CA THR A 167 -5.48 12.08 -8.71
C THR A 167 -3.96 11.97 -8.58
N ALA A 168 -3.26 11.83 -9.71
CA ALA A 168 -1.80 11.86 -9.76
C ALA A 168 -1.27 13.26 -10.06
N PHE A 169 -0.01 13.51 -9.67
CA PHE A 169 0.71 14.76 -9.93
C PHE A 169 0.10 16.00 -9.27
N GLU A 170 -0.54 15.79 -8.13
CA GLU A 170 -0.99 16.84 -7.23
C GLU A 170 -0.09 16.88 -5.98
N TRP A 171 -0.16 17.96 -5.21
CA TRP A 171 0.78 18.16 -4.11
C TRP A 171 0.47 17.35 -2.84
N ASP A 172 -0.82 17.05 -2.57
CA ASP A 172 -1.24 16.25 -1.39
C ASP A 172 -0.88 14.76 -1.51
N ARG A 173 -0.27 14.39 -2.64
CA ARG A 173 0.25 13.04 -2.88
C ARG A 173 -0.86 12.00 -2.89
N GLU A 174 -0.88 11.08 -1.92
CA GLU A 174 -1.89 10.02 -1.83
C GLU A 174 -3.09 10.40 -0.97
N GLU A 175 -3.06 11.55 -0.31
CA GLU A 175 -4.06 11.93 0.70
C GLU A 175 -5.30 12.63 0.09
N TYR A 176 -5.83 12.04 -0.96
CA TYR A 176 -7.08 12.47 -1.60
C TYR A 176 -8.26 11.59 -1.24
N LEU A 177 -9.47 12.11 -1.44
CA LEU A 177 -10.65 11.28 -1.54
C LEU A 177 -10.65 10.56 -2.89
N TYR A 178 -11.00 9.27 -2.87
CA TYR A 178 -11.09 8.50 -4.11
C TYR A 178 -12.20 8.99 -5.02
N ASN A 179 -11.88 9.13 -6.31
CA ASN A 179 -12.86 9.34 -7.35
C ASN A 179 -13.48 8.00 -7.75
N ARG A 180 -14.80 7.96 -7.93
CA ARG A 180 -15.52 6.86 -8.57
C ARG A 180 -16.13 7.38 -9.84
N THR A 181 -15.64 6.95 -10.99
CA THR A 181 -16.07 7.45 -12.31
C THR A 181 -16.14 6.31 -13.33
N PRO A 182 -16.87 6.51 -14.45
CA PRO A 182 -16.66 5.67 -15.62
C PRO A 182 -15.18 5.63 -16.01
N ILE A 183 -14.69 4.49 -16.51
CA ILE A 183 -13.28 4.31 -16.96
C ILE A 183 -12.87 5.43 -17.95
N THR A 184 -13.81 5.86 -18.82
CA THR A 184 -13.60 6.89 -19.83
C THR A 184 -13.48 8.31 -19.29
N GLU A 185 -13.70 8.50 -17.98
CA GLU A 185 -13.60 9.81 -17.31
C GLU A 185 -12.40 9.90 -16.35
N VAL A 186 -11.65 8.81 -16.20
CA VAL A 186 -10.40 8.82 -15.44
C VAL A 186 -9.41 9.79 -16.10
N GLY A 187 -8.78 10.64 -15.30
CA GLY A 187 -7.76 11.57 -15.75
C GLY A 187 -6.34 10.99 -15.65
N GLN A 188 -5.50 11.66 -14.87
CA GLN A 188 -4.22 11.15 -14.40
C GLN A 188 -4.44 10.50 -13.04
N ALA A 189 -4.18 9.22 -12.95
CA ALA A 189 -4.48 8.40 -11.78
C ALA A 189 -3.21 7.85 -11.13
N GLN A 190 -3.15 7.89 -9.82
CA GLN A 190 -2.18 7.12 -9.04
C GLN A 190 -2.49 5.62 -9.18
N THR A 191 -1.54 4.78 -8.86
CA THR A 191 -1.75 3.33 -8.71
C THR A 191 -1.60 2.92 -7.25
N PRO A 192 -2.40 1.95 -6.77
CA PRO A 192 -3.32 1.09 -7.51
C PRO A 192 -4.57 1.83 -8.00
N MET A 193 -4.93 1.58 -9.25
CA MET A 193 -6.23 1.95 -9.81
C MET A 193 -7.11 0.70 -9.86
N THR A 194 -8.23 0.71 -9.13
CA THR A 194 -9.18 -0.39 -9.12
C THR A 194 -10.28 -0.16 -10.13
N VAL A 195 -10.62 -1.21 -10.88
CA VAL A 195 -11.61 -1.18 -11.96
C VAL A 195 -12.60 -2.32 -11.78
N ARG A 196 -13.89 -2.05 -12.00
CA ARG A 196 -14.93 -3.06 -12.17
C ARG A 196 -15.50 -2.98 -13.56
N TYR A 197 -15.35 -4.03 -14.35
CA TYR A 197 -15.95 -4.14 -15.66
C TYR A 197 -17.47 -4.30 -15.59
N ALA A 198 -18.14 -4.00 -16.67
CA ALA A 198 -19.60 -4.21 -16.80
C ALA A 198 -19.99 -5.69 -16.65
N SER A 199 -19.11 -6.62 -16.97
CA SER A 199 -19.27 -8.06 -16.72
C SER A 199 -19.19 -8.46 -15.25
N GLY A 200 -18.77 -7.56 -14.36
CA GLY A 200 -18.54 -7.81 -12.93
C GLY A 200 -17.10 -8.22 -12.59
N LEU A 201 -16.22 -8.40 -13.59
CA LEU A 201 -14.81 -8.69 -13.35
C LEU A 201 -14.12 -7.47 -12.73
N HIS A 202 -13.32 -7.72 -11.69
CA HIS A 202 -12.53 -6.70 -11.01
C HIS A 202 -11.06 -6.79 -11.41
N LEU A 203 -10.41 -5.63 -11.55
CA LEU A 203 -8.99 -5.50 -11.84
C LEU A 203 -8.37 -4.46 -10.91
N SER A 204 -7.08 -4.65 -10.61
CA SER A 204 -6.24 -3.61 -10.02
C SER A 204 -4.97 -3.48 -10.84
N ILE A 205 -4.64 -2.26 -11.28
CA ILE A 205 -3.40 -1.95 -11.97
C ILE A 205 -2.48 -1.25 -10.99
N HIS A 206 -1.31 -1.85 -10.75
CA HIS A 206 -0.32 -1.35 -9.80
C HIS A 206 1.10 -1.71 -10.25
N GLU A 207 2.04 -1.61 -9.34
CA GLU A 207 3.43 -2.01 -9.51
C GLU A 207 3.97 -2.74 -8.28
N ALA A 208 5.05 -3.52 -8.45
CA ALA A 208 5.72 -4.19 -7.35
C ALA A 208 7.24 -4.01 -7.43
N ALA A 209 7.90 -4.05 -6.26
CA ALA A 209 9.36 -3.93 -6.13
C ALA A 209 9.93 -2.60 -6.67
N LEU A 210 9.36 -1.48 -6.26
CA LEU A 210 9.87 -0.13 -6.55
C LEU A 210 11.08 0.17 -5.66
N VAL A 211 12.29 0.03 -6.21
CA VAL A 211 13.56 0.12 -5.47
C VAL A 211 14.34 1.38 -5.82
N ASP A 212 14.65 1.57 -7.11
CA ASP A 212 15.54 2.61 -7.62
C ASP A 212 15.05 3.13 -8.99
N TYR A 213 13.75 3.38 -9.03
CA TYR A 213 13.03 3.80 -10.22
C TYR A 213 11.95 4.82 -9.83
N ALA A 214 11.43 5.59 -10.79
CA ALA A 214 10.29 6.47 -10.55
C ALA A 214 9.00 5.66 -10.47
N ALA A 215 8.12 6.00 -9.54
CA ALA A 215 6.81 5.37 -9.42
C ALA A 215 5.95 5.55 -10.66
N MET A 216 5.14 4.53 -10.95
CA MET A 216 4.20 4.54 -12.06
C MET A 216 2.86 5.13 -11.64
N ASN A 217 2.41 6.13 -12.38
CA ASN A 217 1.02 6.57 -12.43
C ASN A 217 0.43 6.19 -13.80
N LEU A 218 -0.85 6.41 -13.99
CA LEU A 218 -1.56 6.14 -15.24
C LEU A 218 -2.11 7.44 -15.82
N THR A 219 -1.94 7.63 -17.12
CA THR A 219 -2.61 8.70 -17.87
C THR A 219 -3.53 8.04 -18.90
N ARG A 220 -4.82 8.39 -18.87
CA ARG A 220 -5.74 7.98 -19.92
C ARG A 220 -5.43 8.75 -21.21
N VAL A 221 -5.26 8.03 -22.29
CA VAL A 221 -4.96 8.60 -23.62
C VAL A 221 -6.25 8.88 -24.39
N GLU A 222 -7.06 7.82 -24.57
CA GLU A 222 -8.39 7.89 -25.21
C GLU A 222 -9.21 6.66 -24.85
N GLY A 223 -10.53 6.77 -24.80
CA GLY A 223 -11.40 5.64 -24.48
C GLY A 223 -10.97 4.91 -23.21
N ASN A 224 -10.73 3.61 -23.34
CA ASN A 224 -10.25 2.73 -22.27
C ASN A 224 -8.73 2.49 -22.32
N ARG A 225 -7.96 3.29 -23.05
CA ARG A 225 -6.51 3.16 -23.19
C ARG A 225 -5.80 4.05 -22.21
N PHE A 226 -5.03 3.44 -21.33
CA PHE A 226 -4.11 4.05 -20.38
C PHE A 226 -2.67 3.81 -20.78
N LYS A 227 -1.78 4.67 -20.37
CA LYS A 227 -0.33 4.47 -20.44
C LYS A 227 0.31 4.76 -19.09
N ALA A 228 1.44 4.13 -18.83
CA ALA A 228 2.31 4.48 -17.72
C ALA A 228 2.75 5.94 -17.84
N ALA A 229 2.75 6.64 -16.71
CA ALA A 229 3.23 7.99 -16.56
C ALA A 229 4.15 8.01 -15.33
N LEU A 230 5.45 8.03 -15.57
CA LEU A 230 6.42 8.02 -14.48
C LEU A 230 6.45 9.35 -13.75
N THR A 231 6.64 9.29 -12.44
CA THR A 231 6.80 10.50 -11.61
C THR A 231 8.03 11.28 -12.05
N PRO A 232 7.94 12.62 -12.19
CA PRO A 232 9.05 13.45 -12.60
C PRO A 232 10.27 13.35 -11.67
N GLY A 233 11.46 13.35 -12.24
CA GLY A 233 12.73 13.42 -11.53
C GLY A 233 13.21 14.85 -11.31
N ILE A 234 14.42 15.01 -10.77
CA ILE A 234 15.11 16.31 -10.62
C ILE A 234 15.74 16.81 -11.92
N THR A 235 15.70 16.02 -12.98
CA THR A 235 16.20 16.35 -14.34
C THR A 235 15.13 16.03 -15.38
N GLU A 236 15.44 16.28 -16.67
CA GLU A 236 14.55 15.89 -17.77
C GLU A 236 14.29 14.37 -17.83
N ALA A 237 15.27 13.55 -17.42
CA ALA A 237 15.07 12.13 -17.29
C ALA A 237 14.37 11.83 -15.96
N LYS A 238 13.27 11.09 -16.03
CA LYS A 238 12.54 10.62 -14.84
C LYS A 238 13.27 9.49 -14.13
N VAL A 239 14.05 8.71 -14.89
CA VAL A 239 14.88 7.62 -14.38
C VAL A 239 16.24 7.61 -15.08
N VAL A 240 17.30 7.43 -14.33
CA VAL A 240 18.66 7.27 -14.83
C VAL A 240 19.24 5.96 -14.27
N ARG A 241 19.56 5.01 -15.15
CA ARG A 241 20.09 3.70 -14.72
C ARG A 241 21.27 3.27 -15.62
N ASN A 242 22.30 2.73 -14.99
CA ASN A 242 23.35 2.01 -15.68
C ASN A 242 22.95 0.55 -15.92
N THR A 243 23.39 -0.03 -17.04
CA THR A 243 23.16 -1.45 -17.34
C THR A 243 24.17 -2.35 -16.62
N PRO A 244 23.78 -3.57 -16.16
CA PRO A 244 22.43 -4.12 -16.24
C PRO A 244 21.48 -3.57 -15.16
N PHE A 245 20.18 -3.49 -15.44
CA PHE A 245 19.16 -3.14 -14.44
C PHE A 245 17.79 -3.77 -14.76
N THR A 246 16.90 -3.75 -13.79
CA THR A 246 15.49 -4.14 -13.95
C THR A 246 14.59 -2.99 -13.54
N THR A 247 13.43 -2.86 -14.21
CA THR A 247 12.37 -1.95 -13.76
C THR A 247 11.57 -2.60 -12.63
N PRO A 248 10.75 -1.86 -11.88
CA PRO A 248 9.67 -2.45 -11.09
C PRO A 248 8.75 -3.31 -11.96
N TRP A 249 8.05 -4.25 -11.33
CA TRP A 249 7.01 -5.02 -12.00
C TRP A 249 5.78 -4.15 -12.23
N ARG A 250 5.20 -4.21 -13.42
CA ARG A 250 3.86 -3.70 -13.71
C ARG A 250 2.89 -4.84 -13.43
N THR A 251 1.83 -4.59 -12.66
CA THR A 251 0.94 -5.63 -12.17
C THR A 251 -0.50 -5.39 -12.60
N ILE A 252 -1.20 -6.47 -12.87
CA ILE A 252 -2.64 -6.49 -13.15
C ILE A 252 -3.22 -7.65 -12.35
N GLU A 253 -3.84 -7.35 -11.21
CA GLU A 253 -4.63 -8.32 -10.46
C GLU A 253 -6.00 -8.46 -11.10
N ILE A 254 -6.56 -9.68 -11.12
CA ILE A 254 -7.80 -10.00 -11.82
C ILE A 254 -8.64 -10.96 -10.98
N ALA A 255 -9.86 -10.57 -10.61
CA ALA A 255 -10.72 -11.36 -9.74
C ALA A 255 -12.20 -11.24 -10.12
N ASP A 256 -13.00 -12.28 -9.82
CA ASP A 256 -14.46 -12.27 -10.06
C ASP A 256 -15.23 -11.39 -9.06
N ARG A 257 -14.61 -11.00 -7.96
CA ARG A 257 -15.19 -10.20 -6.88
C ARG A 257 -14.14 -9.28 -6.28
N ALA A 258 -14.54 -8.17 -5.70
CA ALA A 258 -13.64 -7.22 -5.05
C ALA A 258 -12.73 -7.88 -4.00
N GLY A 259 -13.28 -8.78 -3.17
CA GLY A 259 -12.52 -9.51 -2.16
C GLY A 259 -11.39 -10.37 -2.72
N GLY A 260 -11.52 -10.85 -3.97
CA GLY A 260 -10.46 -11.62 -4.62
C GLY A 260 -9.21 -10.80 -4.93
N LEU A 261 -9.35 -9.48 -5.17
CA LEU A 261 -8.20 -8.57 -5.29
C LEU A 261 -7.43 -8.49 -3.97
N TYR A 262 -8.13 -8.30 -2.84
CA TYR A 262 -7.52 -8.25 -1.52
C TYR A 262 -6.83 -9.57 -1.11
N GLU A 263 -7.36 -10.69 -1.59
CA GLU A 263 -6.83 -12.04 -1.30
C GLU A 263 -5.63 -12.42 -2.16
N SER A 264 -5.32 -11.65 -3.22
CA SER A 264 -4.14 -11.87 -4.07
C SER A 264 -2.85 -11.71 -3.29
N ASN A 265 -1.85 -12.49 -3.66
CA ASN A 265 -0.49 -12.38 -3.16
C ASN A 265 0.49 -11.97 -4.28
N LEU A 266 -0.02 -11.50 -5.40
CA LEU A 266 0.76 -11.14 -6.59
C LEU A 266 1.88 -10.16 -6.24
N ILE A 267 1.53 -9.04 -5.59
CA ILE A 267 2.47 -7.97 -5.26
C ILE A 267 3.62 -8.50 -4.38
N LEU A 268 3.30 -9.29 -3.34
CA LEU A 268 4.33 -9.89 -2.48
C LEU A 268 5.23 -10.86 -3.25
N ASN A 269 4.63 -11.73 -4.06
CA ASN A 269 5.36 -12.79 -4.78
C ASN A 269 6.30 -12.25 -5.86
N LEU A 270 6.07 -11.03 -6.34
CA LEU A 270 6.93 -10.36 -7.31
C LEU A 270 8.15 -9.67 -6.67
N ASN A 271 8.18 -9.55 -5.34
CA ASN A 271 9.32 -9.03 -4.61
C ASN A 271 10.35 -10.14 -4.31
N GLU A 272 11.60 -9.75 -4.13
CA GLU A 272 12.68 -10.67 -3.73
C GLU A 272 12.45 -11.18 -2.29
N PRO A 273 12.98 -12.37 -1.96
CA PRO A 273 12.96 -12.85 -0.58
C PRO A 273 13.65 -11.90 0.40
N ASN A 274 13.38 -12.09 1.69
CA ASN A 274 13.99 -11.33 2.78
C ASN A 274 15.51 -11.25 2.65
N ARG A 275 16.05 -10.03 2.61
CA ARG A 275 17.49 -9.74 2.52
C ARG A 275 18.14 -9.44 3.87
N LEU A 276 17.34 -9.24 4.93
CA LEU A 276 17.83 -8.84 6.24
C LEU A 276 18.33 -10.04 7.09
N GLY A 277 17.97 -11.27 6.68
CA GLY A 277 18.28 -12.47 7.47
C GLY A 277 17.32 -12.61 8.66
N ASP A 278 17.84 -12.65 9.89
CA ASP A 278 17.02 -12.71 11.10
C ASP A 278 16.29 -11.39 11.32
N VAL A 279 14.96 -11.48 11.40
CA VAL A 279 14.04 -10.37 11.64
C VAL A 279 13.17 -10.60 12.88
N SER A 280 13.59 -11.48 13.78
CA SER A 280 12.89 -11.78 15.03
C SER A 280 12.74 -10.56 15.95
N TRP A 281 13.51 -9.52 15.72
CA TRP A 281 13.46 -8.23 16.39
C TRP A 281 12.34 -7.31 15.88
N VAL A 282 11.64 -7.65 14.80
CA VAL A 282 10.47 -6.91 14.34
C VAL A 282 9.24 -7.42 15.09
N HIS A 283 8.68 -6.59 15.93
CA HIS A 283 7.60 -6.96 16.84
C HIS A 283 6.30 -6.23 16.49
N PRO A 284 5.34 -6.86 15.81
CA PRO A 284 4.00 -6.30 15.66
C PRO A 284 3.37 -5.95 17.02
N GLY A 285 2.53 -4.92 17.05
CA GLY A 285 1.88 -4.52 18.29
C GLY A 285 0.96 -3.33 18.12
N LYS A 286 0.10 -3.11 19.11
CA LYS A 286 -0.70 -1.89 19.20
C LYS A 286 0.07 -0.81 19.96
N PHE A 287 -0.21 0.45 19.64
CA PHE A 287 0.33 1.58 20.37
C PHE A 287 -0.75 2.65 20.61
N VAL A 288 -0.56 3.44 21.66
CA VAL A 288 -1.28 4.71 21.89
C VAL A 288 -0.32 5.85 21.68
N GLY A 289 -0.80 7.07 21.46
CA GLY A 289 0.09 8.18 21.20
C GLY A 289 -0.36 9.51 21.78
N VAL A 290 0.62 10.31 22.15
CA VAL A 290 0.46 11.76 22.34
C VAL A 290 0.40 12.37 20.95
N TRP A 291 -0.80 12.42 20.37
CA TRP A 291 -1.03 12.72 18.95
C TRP A 291 -2.41 13.37 18.70
N TRP A 292 -3.53 12.73 19.08
CA TRP A 292 -4.88 13.19 18.73
C TRP A 292 -5.22 14.56 19.30
N ASP A 293 -4.72 14.89 20.51
CA ASP A 293 -4.91 16.21 21.11
C ASP A 293 -4.29 17.34 20.28
N MET A 294 -3.21 17.08 19.53
CA MET A 294 -2.62 18.06 18.63
C MET A 294 -3.49 18.27 17.40
N HIS A 295 -4.01 17.23 16.79
CA HIS A 295 -4.95 17.34 15.66
C HIS A 295 -6.26 18.02 16.05
N LEU A 296 -6.69 17.89 17.31
CA LEU A 296 -7.84 18.61 17.86
C LEU A 296 -7.53 20.06 18.26
N ASP A 297 -6.28 20.52 18.13
CA ASP A 297 -5.79 21.82 18.61
C ASP A 297 -5.96 22.03 20.13
N ASN A 298 -6.03 20.96 20.91
CA ASN A 298 -5.99 21.03 22.37
C ASN A 298 -4.54 21.21 22.87
N LYS A 299 -3.58 20.61 22.18
CA LYS A 299 -2.14 20.63 22.42
C LYS A 299 -1.39 21.06 21.16
N THR A 300 -0.09 21.28 21.27
CA THR A 300 0.81 21.62 20.17
C THR A 300 1.98 20.64 20.09
N TRP A 301 2.53 20.43 18.89
CA TRP A 301 3.80 19.72 18.70
C TRP A 301 4.99 20.57 19.17
N GLY A 302 4.95 21.88 18.96
CA GLY A 302 5.97 22.82 19.38
C GLY A 302 5.90 23.17 20.86
N SER A 303 6.96 23.83 21.35
CA SER A 303 7.14 24.21 22.75
C SER A 303 6.06 25.21 23.27
N GLY A 304 5.97 25.38 24.58
CA GLY A 304 5.06 26.34 25.21
C GLY A 304 4.03 25.72 26.12
N GLN A 305 3.04 26.54 26.55
CA GLN A 305 2.06 26.12 27.56
C GLN A 305 1.15 24.95 27.13
N ARG A 306 0.94 24.79 25.84
CA ARG A 306 0.11 23.71 25.28
C ARG A 306 0.93 22.54 24.72
N HIS A 307 2.25 22.51 24.95
CA HIS A 307 3.10 21.44 24.48
C HIS A 307 2.56 20.06 24.91
N GLY A 308 2.31 19.18 23.92
CA GLY A 308 1.76 17.84 24.17
C GLY A 308 2.82 16.85 24.64
N ALA A 309 4.00 16.92 24.06
CA ALA A 309 5.08 15.97 24.26
C ALA A 309 5.92 16.31 25.50
N THR A 310 5.33 16.29 26.69
CA THR A 310 6.05 16.46 27.93
C THR A 310 6.41 15.11 28.57
N THR A 311 7.48 15.08 29.39
CA THR A 311 7.86 13.88 30.16
C THR A 311 6.69 13.33 30.98
N ALA A 312 5.92 14.20 31.63
CA ALA A 312 4.79 13.81 32.48
C ALA A 312 3.67 13.16 31.64
N GLU A 313 3.34 13.75 30.49
CA GLU A 313 2.32 13.22 29.59
C GLU A 313 2.72 11.87 29.01
N ALA A 314 3.94 11.74 28.52
CA ALA A 314 4.47 10.48 28.03
C ALA A 314 4.40 9.36 29.08
N MET A 315 4.78 9.65 30.33
CA MET A 315 4.70 8.68 31.43
C MET A 315 3.24 8.29 31.75
N ARG A 316 2.29 9.22 31.65
CA ARG A 316 0.85 8.92 31.80
C ARG A 316 0.34 7.95 30.71
N TYR A 317 0.74 8.14 29.44
CA TYR A 317 0.41 7.22 28.36
C TYR A 317 1.08 5.86 28.53
N ILE A 318 2.32 5.81 29.05
CA ILE A 318 3.01 4.56 29.36
C ILE A 318 2.28 3.77 30.46
N ASP A 319 1.82 4.43 31.52
CA ASP A 319 1.03 3.78 32.57
C ASP A 319 -0.30 3.22 32.05
N PHE A 320 -0.97 3.96 31.16
CA PHE A 320 -2.17 3.50 30.49
C PHE A 320 -1.87 2.27 29.62
N ALA A 321 -0.85 2.33 28.77
CA ALA A 321 -0.47 1.24 27.88
C ALA A 321 -0.14 -0.04 28.68
N ALA A 322 0.63 0.09 29.75
CA ALA A 322 0.96 -1.02 30.64
C ALA A 322 -0.28 -1.66 31.29
N THR A 323 -1.25 -0.83 31.73
CA THR A 323 -2.48 -1.29 32.38
C THR A 323 -3.40 -2.03 31.41
N HIS A 324 -3.44 -1.59 30.16
CA HIS A 324 -4.36 -2.08 29.12
C HIS A 324 -3.70 -3.02 28.09
N HIS A 325 -2.50 -3.53 28.40
CA HIS A 325 -1.76 -4.47 27.54
C HIS A 325 -1.53 -3.97 26.12
N ILE A 326 -1.37 -2.63 25.95
CA ILE A 326 -0.95 -2.01 24.71
C ILE A 326 0.58 -2.01 24.67
N GLN A 327 1.17 -2.47 23.57
CA GLN A 327 2.59 -2.76 23.51
C GLN A 327 3.48 -1.52 23.40
N GLY A 328 2.97 -0.42 22.82
CA GLY A 328 3.77 0.75 22.51
C GLY A 328 3.14 2.08 22.86
N VAL A 329 3.99 3.10 23.00
CA VAL A 329 3.59 4.51 23.15
C VAL A 329 4.38 5.35 22.16
N LEU A 330 3.67 6.08 21.30
CA LEU A 330 4.21 7.10 20.40
C LEU A 330 4.18 8.46 21.10
N VAL A 331 5.22 9.27 20.94
CA VAL A 331 5.24 10.66 21.40
C VAL A 331 5.72 11.53 20.25
N GLU A 332 4.81 12.21 19.56
CA GLU A 332 5.16 13.21 18.55
C GLU A 332 5.46 14.57 19.21
N GLY A 333 6.33 15.37 18.61
CA GLY A 333 6.69 16.68 19.15
C GLY A 333 7.75 16.64 20.25
N TRP A 334 8.40 15.52 20.51
CA TRP A 334 9.38 15.37 21.58
C TRP A 334 10.69 16.14 21.32
N ASN A 335 11.07 16.29 20.05
CA ASN A 335 12.34 16.85 19.58
C ASN A 335 12.20 18.28 19.11
N LYS A 336 13.31 19.02 19.11
CA LYS A 336 13.35 20.38 18.55
C LYS A 336 13.06 20.41 17.05
N GLY A 337 12.47 21.52 16.59
CA GLY A 337 12.19 21.80 15.18
C GLY A 337 10.73 22.14 14.88
N TRP A 338 9.82 21.89 15.83
CA TRP A 338 8.38 22.17 15.63
C TRP A 338 7.98 23.63 15.89
N ASP A 339 8.92 24.46 16.41
CA ASP A 339 8.70 25.87 16.67
C ASP A 339 9.06 26.70 15.46
N GLY A 340 8.29 27.01 14.55
CA GLY A 340 8.60 27.79 13.36
C GLY A 340 7.99 27.20 12.10
N GLU A 341 8.68 27.36 10.98
CA GLU A 341 8.18 26.97 9.66
C GLU A 341 8.47 25.49 9.34
N TRP A 342 8.23 24.58 10.29
CA TRP A 342 8.53 23.16 10.12
C TRP A 342 7.80 22.56 8.90
N PHE A 343 6.55 22.98 8.68
CA PHE A 343 5.73 22.52 7.57
C PHE A 343 6.30 22.94 6.21
N GLY A 344 6.96 24.11 6.12
CA GLY A 344 7.50 24.63 4.89
C GLY A 344 8.90 24.12 4.52
N ASN A 345 9.75 23.78 5.48
CA ASN A 345 11.15 23.49 5.17
C ASN A 345 11.80 22.33 5.90
N GLY A 346 11.31 21.93 7.06
CA GLY A 346 11.88 20.83 7.86
C GLY A 346 13.37 20.98 8.24
N ALA A 347 13.97 22.15 8.05
CA ALA A 347 15.41 22.35 8.22
C ALA A 347 15.83 22.47 9.69
N ASP A 348 14.90 22.80 10.57
CA ASP A 348 15.15 23.02 11.99
C ASP A 348 15.01 21.75 12.84
N PHE A 349 14.57 20.63 12.25
CA PHE A 349 14.42 19.38 12.97
C PHE A 349 15.76 18.81 13.42
N SER A 350 15.83 18.49 14.71
CA SER A 350 16.90 17.67 15.30
C SER A 350 16.34 16.30 15.66
N PHE A 351 16.99 15.24 15.20
CA PHE A 351 16.58 13.86 15.50
C PHE A 351 17.29 13.28 16.73
N THR A 352 17.98 14.14 17.50
CA THR A 352 18.71 13.75 18.70
C THR A 352 18.49 14.68 19.90
N GLU A 353 17.93 15.87 19.70
CA GLU A 353 17.77 16.86 20.74
C GLU A 353 16.30 17.01 21.17
N PRO A 354 15.93 16.61 22.41
CA PRO A 354 14.59 16.83 22.93
C PRO A 354 14.33 18.29 23.29
N TYR A 355 13.06 18.66 23.41
CA TYR A 355 12.68 19.89 24.07
C TYR A 355 13.03 19.85 25.57
N PRO A 356 13.23 21.01 26.25
CA PRO A 356 13.65 21.04 27.66
C PRO A 356 12.69 20.37 28.64
N ASP A 357 11.41 20.26 28.32
CA ASP A 357 10.37 19.63 29.13
C ASP A 357 10.16 18.15 28.81
N PHE A 358 10.96 17.58 27.86
CA PHE A 358 10.93 16.18 27.51
C PHE A 358 12.28 15.50 27.79
N ASP A 359 12.33 14.70 28.85
CA ASP A 359 13.49 13.88 29.19
C ASP A 359 13.38 12.51 28.54
N LEU A 360 13.96 12.39 27.32
CA LEU A 360 13.91 11.18 26.50
C LEU A 360 14.50 9.95 27.21
N GLU A 361 15.63 10.13 27.91
CA GLU A 361 16.29 9.03 28.66
C GLU A 361 15.38 8.50 29.77
N LYS A 362 14.78 9.40 30.52
CA LYS A 362 13.83 9.06 31.60
C LYS A 362 12.58 8.38 31.06
N VAL A 363 12.00 8.88 29.97
CA VAL A 363 10.81 8.29 29.34
C VAL A 363 11.11 6.89 28.83
N ALA A 364 12.23 6.68 28.13
CA ALA A 364 12.64 5.37 27.63
C ALA A 364 12.88 4.37 28.77
N ALA A 365 13.61 4.78 29.82
CA ALA A 365 13.83 3.95 30.99
C ALA A 365 12.53 3.59 31.71
N TYR A 366 11.59 4.54 31.81
CA TYR A 366 10.28 4.33 32.42
C TYR A 366 9.44 3.35 31.60
N ALA A 367 9.34 3.52 30.28
CA ALA A 367 8.63 2.61 29.39
C ALA A 367 9.16 1.18 29.54
N LYS A 368 10.48 1.00 29.50
CA LYS A 368 11.13 -0.30 29.72
C LYS A 368 10.79 -0.91 31.07
N SER A 369 10.74 -0.10 32.15
CA SER A 369 10.40 -0.56 33.51
C SER A 369 8.95 -1.08 33.62
N LYS A 370 8.07 -0.59 32.75
CA LYS A 370 6.66 -0.98 32.66
C LYS A 370 6.39 -2.10 31.63
N GLY A 371 7.40 -2.56 30.91
CA GLY A 371 7.26 -3.52 29.83
C GLY A 371 6.56 -2.96 28.58
N VAL A 372 6.59 -1.65 28.40
CA VAL A 372 6.04 -0.92 27.24
C VAL A 372 7.18 -0.46 26.36
N ARG A 373 7.01 -0.55 25.04
CA ARG A 373 7.97 -0.06 24.05
C ARG A 373 7.72 1.43 23.77
N LEU A 374 8.76 2.21 23.62
CA LEU A 374 8.64 3.56 23.07
C LEU A 374 8.67 3.44 21.54
N VAL A 375 7.69 4.04 20.87
CA VAL A 375 7.68 4.22 19.41
C VAL A 375 8.31 5.58 19.14
N GLY A 376 9.42 5.60 18.41
CA GLY A 376 10.12 6.81 18.01
C GLY A 376 9.36 7.58 16.94
N HIS A 377 9.65 8.87 16.81
CA HIS A 377 9.07 9.72 15.78
C HIS A 377 10.14 10.61 15.14
N HIS A 378 10.18 10.61 13.81
CA HIS A 378 11.03 11.47 13.01
C HIS A 378 10.18 12.18 11.93
N GLU A 379 9.65 13.38 12.25
CA GLU A 379 9.08 14.24 11.22
C GLU A 379 10.21 14.95 10.45
N THR A 380 10.18 14.88 9.15
CA THR A 380 11.23 15.43 8.28
C THR A 380 10.85 16.72 7.58
N GLY A 381 9.55 17.09 7.53
CA GLY A 381 9.05 18.18 6.70
C GLY A 381 9.40 17.98 5.22
N ALA A 382 9.44 16.73 4.77
CA ALA A 382 9.89 16.28 3.45
C ALA A 382 11.32 16.76 3.07
N ASN A 383 12.15 17.14 4.06
CA ASN A 383 13.55 17.50 3.83
C ASN A 383 14.45 16.27 3.96
N ALA A 384 14.37 15.38 2.96
CA ALA A 384 15.13 14.14 2.92
C ALA A 384 16.66 14.39 3.01
N ALA A 385 17.17 15.45 2.38
CA ALA A 385 18.58 15.79 2.46
C ALA A 385 19.03 16.13 3.88
N HIS A 386 18.25 16.90 4.62
CA HIS A 386 18.52 17.22 6.03
C HIS A 386 18.40 15.99 6.91
N TYR A 387 17.34 15.20 6.73
CA TYR A 387 17.14 13.96 7.47
C TYR A 387 18.30 12.99 7.28
N GLU A 388 18.75 12.75 6.04
CA GLU A 388 19.88 11.87 5.77
C GLU A 388 21.18 12.29 6.45
N SER A 389 21.37 13.59 6.69
CA SER A 389 22.57 14.09 7.40
C SER A 389 22.60 13.73 8.88
N GLN A 390 21.45 13.42 9.49
CA GLN A 390 21.29 13.11 10.92
C GLN A 390 20.79 11.68 11.19
N MET A 391 20.32 10.97 10.18
CA MET A 391 19.61 9.70 10.28
C MET A 391 20.38 8.64 11.08
N GLU A 392 21.70 8.49 10.81
CA GLU A 392 22.55 7.55 11.55
C GLU A 392 22.58 7.87 13.04
N ALA A 393 22.72 9.15 13.42
CA ALA A 393 22.76 9.58 14.81
C ALA A 393 21.40 9.37 15.50
N GLY A 394 20.29 9.66 14.78
CA GLY A 394 18.92 9.45 15.29
C GLY A 394 18.64 7.97 15.57
N PHE A 395 18.94 7.08 14.63
CA PHE A 395 18.75 5.64 14.82
C PHE A 395 19.70 5.05 15.87
N ALA A 396 20.96 5.51 15.94
CA ALA A 396 21.87 5.10 16.99
C ALA A 396 21.38 5.50 18.39
N LEU A 397 20.81 6.71 18.55
CA LEU A 397 20.18 7.16 19.78
C LEU A 397 19.01 6.25 20.16
N TYR A 398 18.10 5.99 19.26
CA TYR A 398 16.94 5.13 19.50
C TYR A 398 17.33 3.69 19.83
N HIS A 399 18.26 3.10 19.10
CA HIS A 399 18.77 1.77 19.39
C HIS A 399 19.33 1.69 20.83
N ARG A 400 20.16 2.66 21.23
CA ARG A 400 20.71 2.75 22.60
C ARG A 400 19.62 2.82 23.67
N LEU A 401 18.49 3.46 23.38
CA LEU A 401 17.35 3.60 24.27
C LEU A 401 16.37 2.42 24.22
N GLY A 402 16.58 1.46 23.32
CA GLY A 402 15.71 0.29 23.17
C GLY A 402 14.41 0.58 22.42
N VAL A 403 14.40 1.61 21.56
CA VAL A 403 13.31 1.86 20.62
C VAL A 403 13.45 0.92 19.42
N GLU A 404 12.38 0.17 19.13
CA GLU A 404 12.36 -0.88 18.11
C GLU A 404 11.50 -0.52 16.88
N THR A 405 10.71 0.54 16.98
CA THR A 405 9.85 1.02 15.87
C THR A 405 9.92 2.53 15.81
N VAL A 406 10.04 3.08 14.61
CA VAL A 406 10.03 4.53 14.37
C VAL A 406 8.98 4.85 13.31
N LYS A 407 8.09 5.80 13.64
CA LYS A 407 7.22 6.48 12.70
C LYS A 407 8.01 7.61 12.05
N THR A 408 8.12 7.62 10.73
CA THR A 408 8.72 8.72 9.97
C THR A 408 7.62 9.51 9.28
N GLY A 409 7.71 10.85 9.25
CA GLY A 409 6.78 11.75 8.57
C GLY A 409 7.49 12.57 7.47
N TYR A 410 6.75 12.89 6.42
CA TYR A 410 7.23 13.69 5.27
C TYR A 410 6.23 14.79 4.90
N VAL A 411 5.60 15.38 5.91
CA VAL A 411 4.64 16.48 5.71
C VAL A 411 5.30 17.65 5.01
N SER A 412 4.64 18.21 4.00
CA SER A 412 5.12 19.38 3.27
C SER A 412 3.95 20.21 2.74
N ASP A 413 4.15 21.53 2.66
CA ASP A 413 3.15 22.49 2.19
C ASP A 413 2.99 22.52 0.67
N ALA A 414 3.70 21.72 -0.08
CA ALA A 414 3.58 21.53 -1.51
C ALA A 414 4.95 21.27 -2.17
N LEU A 415 4.91 20.88 -3.44
CA LEU A 415 6.04 20.87 -4.38
C LEU A 415 7.13 19.84 -4.10
N GLY A 416 6.89 18.87 -3.22
CA GLY A 416 7.77 17.73 -3.13
C GLY A 416 8.85 17.82 -2.06
N ALA A 417 9.69 16.81 -2.07
CA ALA A 417 10.76 16.62 -1.11
C ALA A 417 12.04 17.39 -1.51
N ARG A 418 12.88 17.67 -0.52
CA ARG A 418 14.24 18.20 -0.74
C ARG A 418 15.23 17.04 -0.70
N VAL A 419 15.91 16.80 -1.80
CA VAL A 419 16.85 15.67 -1.96
C VAL A 419 18.23 16.14 -2.37
N ASN A 420 19.26 15.38 -2.05
CA ASN A 420 20.61 15.63 -2.54
C ASN A 420 20.71 15.19 -4.01
N GLY A 421 21.21 16.07 -4.88
CA GLY A 421 21.56 15.72 -6.26
C GLY A 421 23.02 15.31 -6.41
N ASP A 422 23.33 14.66 -7.54
CA ASP A 422 24.72 14.24 -7.88
C ASP A 422 25.68 15.44 -8.04
N ASP A 423 25.14 16.63 -8.24
CA ASP A 423 25.91 17.88 -8.32
C ASP A 423 26.28 18.46 -6.93
N GLY A 424 25.94 17.77 -5.86
CA GLY A 424 26.17 18.18 -4.49
C GLY A 424 25.26 19.31 -3.98
N LYS A 425 24.17 19.59 -4.70
CA LYS A 425 23.16 20.57 -4.29
C LYS A 425 21.89 19.89 -3.88
N VAL A 426 21.08 20.61 -3.08
CA VAL A 426 19.71 20.20 -2.74
C VAL A 426 18.77 20.63 -3.87
N HIS A 427 17.96 19.68 -4.31
CA HIS A 427 16.93 19.85 -5.34
C HIS A 427 15.54 19.56 -4.78
N TYR A 428 14.52 20.13 -5.42
CA TYR A 428 13.14 19.72 -5.20
C TYR A 428 12.82 18.52 -6.09
N ALA A 429 12.30 17.46 -5.49
CA ALA A 429 11.89 16.24 -6.18
C ALA A 429 10.42 15.92 -5.85
N TRP A 430 9.72 15.35 -6.82
CA TRP A 430 8.42 14.76 -6.54
C TRP A 430 8.54 13.63 -5.53
N HIS A 431 7.54 13.50 -4.66
CA HIS A 431 7.55 12.57 -3.54
C HIS A 431 7.76 11.10 -3.97
N GLU A 432 7.26 10.71 -5.13
CA GLU A 432 7.42 9.37 -5.70
C GLU A 432 8.46 9.30 -6.83
N SER A 433 9.39 10.26 -6.89
CA SER A 433 10.50 10.24 -7.86
C SER A 433 11.49 9.10 -7.58
N GLN A 434 12.37 8.81 -8.54
CA GLN A 434 13.49 7.88 -8.33
C GLN A 434 14.31 8.23 -7.08
N SER A 435 14.63 9.51 -6.88
CA SER A 435 15.42 9.96 -5.72
C SER A 435 14.73 9.67 -4.39
N MET A 436 13.40 9.78 -4.35
CA MET A 436 12.63 9.46 -3.14
C MET A 436 12.46 7.96 -2.93
N ALA A 437 12.35 7.17 -4.00
CA ALA A 437 12.38 5.71 -3.88
C ALA A 437 13.70 5.23 -3.27
N GLU A 438 14.82 5.77 -3.73
CA GLU A 438 16.16 5.50 -3.20
C GLU A 438 16.31 5.98 -1.74
N HIS A 439 15.75 7.17 -1.42
CA HIS A 439 15.76 7.72 -0.06
C HIS A 439 15.01 6.82 0.93
N HIS A 440 13.77 6.45 0.64
CA HIS A 440 12.97 5.60 1.54
C HIS A 440 13.63 4.22 1.75
N LEU A 441 14.20 3.64 0.69
CA LEU A 441 14.95 2.39 0.81
C LEU A 441 16.16 2.56 1.72
N LYS A 442 16.93 3.65 1.56
CA LYS A 442 18.08 3.98 2.42
C LYS A 442 17.67 4.13 3.89
N VAL A 443 16.53 4.76 4.17
CA VAL A 443 15.96 4.85 5.54
C VAL A 443 15.72 3.47 6.12
N VAL A 444 15.04 2.60 5.38
CA VAL A 444 14.70 1.24 5.82
C VAL A 444 15.94 0.37 6.04
N GLU A 445 16.91 0.42 5.13
CA GLU A 445 18.16 -0.32 5.25
C GLU A 445 19.04 0.21 6.41
N THR A 446 19.04 1.53 6.62
CA THR A 446 19.76 2.14 7.76
C THR A 446 19.11 1.71 9.07
N ALA A 447 17.79 1.83 9.19
CA ALA A 447 17.04 1.41 10.37
C ALA A 447 17.25 -0.08 10.70
N ALA A 448 17.31 -0.95 9.67
CA ALA A 448 17.57 -2.38 9.85
C ALA A 448 18.92 -2.65 10.53
N ARG A 449 19.98 -1.86 10.25
CA ARG A 449 21.28 -1.99 10.92
C ARG A 449 21.21 -1.71 12.43
N TYR A 450 20.19 -0.94 12.85
CA TYR A 450 19.91 -0.62 14.24
C TYR A 450 18.77 -1.47 14.85
N HIS A 451 18.30 -2.49 14.13
CA HIS A 451 17.13 -3.31 14.53
C HIS A 451 15.90 -2.47 14.79
N ILE A 452 15.60 -1.52 13.91
CA ILE A 452 14.44 -0.63 13.99
C ILE A 452 13.51 -0.91 12.81
N ALA A 453 12.23 -1.12 13.12
CA ALA A 453 11.15 -1.18 12.16
C ALA A 453 10.66 0.23 11.80
N ILE A 454 10.23 0.42 10.56
CA ILE A 454 9.77 1.71 10.04
C ILE A 454 8.29 1.65 9.68
N ASP A 455 7.55 2.62 10.20
CA ASP A 455 6.21 2.99 9.79
C ASP A 455 6.29 4.37 9.13
N THR A 456 5.92 4.49 7.86
CA THR A 456 6.14 5.73 7.09
C THR A 456 4.82 6.45 6.84
N HIS A 457 4.72 7.71 7.27
CA HIS A 457 3.63 8.63 6.93
C HIS A 457 4.05 9.55 5.79
N GLU A 458 3.08 10.03 5.00
CA GLU A 458 3.27 10.66 3.69
C GLU A 458 4.30 9.87 2.85
N PRO A 459 4.06 8.55 2.69
CA PRO A 459 5.05 7.63 2.15
C PRO A 459 5.17 7.72 0.64
N ILE A 460 6.18 7.09 0.09
CA ILE A 460 6.07 6.52 -1.25
C ILE A 460 5.12 5.30 -1.19
N LYS A 461 4.32 5.08 -2.23
CA LYS A 461 3.36 3.95 -2.28
C LYS A 461 4.01 2.61 -1.91
N ASP A 462 3.25 1.70 -1.28
CA ASP A 462 3.73 0.35 -0.99
C ASP A 462 3.70 -0.51 -2.26
N THR A 463 4.77 -1.24 -2.50
CA THR A 463 4.94 -2.12 -3.65
C THR A 463 5.36 -3.54 -3.23
N GLY A 464 5.02 -3.91 -1.99
CA GLY A 464 5.29 -5.23 -1.41
C GLY A 464 6.72 -5.43 -0.93
N LEU A 465 7.51 -4.35 -0.81
CA LEU A 465 8.91 -4.42 -0.35
C LEU A 465 9.05 -4.97 1.07
N ARG A 466 7.96 -5.06 1.84
CA ARG A 466 7.95 -5.73 3.15
C ARG A 466 8.34 -7.22 3.10
N ARG A 467 8.27 -7.87 1.93
CA ARG A 467 8.83 -9.22 1.73
C ARG A 467 10.35 -9.20 1.76
N THR A 468 10.96 -8.22 1.10
CA THR A 468 12.43 -8.08 0.97
C THR A 468 13.04 -7.42 2.20
N TYR A 469 12.31 -6.46 2.78
CA TYR A 469 12.68 -5.67 3.95
C TYR A 469 11.57 -5.74 5.00
N PRO A 470 11.47 -6.82 5.79
CA PRO A 470 10.38 -7.02 6.76
C PRO A 470 10.33 -5.99 7.90
N ASN A 471 11.33 -5.14 8.01
CA ASN A 471 11.30 -4.00 8.93
C ASN A 471 10.55 -2.77 8.38
N TRP A 472 10.10 -2.76 7.13
CA TRP A 472 9.21 -1.75 6.62
C TRP A 472 7.76 -2.21 6.87
N VAL A 473 7.27 -1.91 8.09
CA VAL A 473 6.09 -2.60 8.63
C VAL A 473 4.77 -2.00 8.17
N SER A 474 4.69 -0.67 8.03
CA SER A 474 3.45 -0.02 7.61
C SER A 474 3.72 1.29 6.88
N ARG A 475 2.70 1.81 6.22
CA ARG A 475 2.70 3.13 5.57
C ARG A 475 1.30 3.72 5.66
N GLU A 476 1.20 5.06 5.76
CA GLU A 476 -0.11 5.71 5.65
C GLU A 476 -0.66 5.63 4.21
N GLY A 477 -0.14 6.38 3.28
CA GLY A 477 -0.38 6.31 1.83
C GLY A 477 -1.83 6.53 1.38
N SER A 478 -2.64 7.18 2.20
CA SER A 478 -3.98 7.69 1.88
C SER A 478 -4.49 8.54 3.04
N ARG A 479 -5.61 9.25 2.87
CA ARG A 479 -6.22 10.04 3.95
C ARG A 479 -6.52 9.15 5.16
N GLY A 480 -5.81 9.39 6.26
CA GLY A 480 -5.98 8.73 7.53
C GLY A 480 -7.08 9.35 8.39
N GLN A 481 -7.15 8.89 9.64
CA GLN A 481 -8.13 9.36 10.62
C GLN A 481 -7.98 10.85 10.95
N GLU A 482 -6.80 11.43 10.82
CA GLU A 482 -6.53 12.83 11.15
C GLU A 482 -7.37 13.83 10.33
N TYR A 483 -7.72 13.48 9.10
CA TYR A 483 -8.63 14.28 8.28
C TYR A 483 -10.03 14.39 8.91
N ASN A 484 -10.42 13.46 9.77
CA ASN A 484 -11.65 13.57 10.56
C ASN A 484 -11.51 14.52 11.75
N ALA A 485 -10.28 14.92 12.13
CA ALA A 485 -10.08 15.93 13.14
C ALA A 485 -10.33 17.35 12.62
N TRP A 486 -9.87 17.66 11.40
CA TRP A 486 -9.79 19.03 10.89
C TRP A 486 -10.15 19.17 9.39
N GLY A 487 -10.28 18.07 8.64
CA GLY A 487 -10.52 18.11 7.19
C GLY A 487 -11.82 18.81 6.81
N GLN A 488 -11.79 19.53 5.67
CA GLN A 488 -12.95 20.21 5.07
C GLN A 488 -12.94 19.98 3.55
N PRO A 489 -13.65 18.93 3.08
CA PRO A 489 -14.41 17.94 3.86
C PRO A 489 -13.50 16.98 4.64
N GLY A 490 -14.05 16.36 5.71
CA GLY A 490 -13.48 15.18 6.35
C GLY A 490 -13.59 13.95 5.44
N ASN A 491 -13.25 12.76 5.95
CA ASN A 491 -13.49 11.52 5.20
C ASN A 491 -15.00 11.23 5.18
N PRO A 492 -15.57 10.83 4.04
CA PRO A 492 -16.98 10.42 4.00
C PRO A 492 -17.17 8.98 4.54
N PRO A 493 -18.38 8.55 4.89
CA PRO A 493 -18.63 7.22 5.46
C PRO A 493 -18.21 6.03 4.59
N GLU A 494 -18.11 6.20 3.28
CA GLU A 494 -17.65 5.17 2.33
C GLU A 494 -16.13 5.05 2.22
N HIS A 495 -15.39 5.97 2.83
CA HIS A 495 -13.94 6.07 2.64
C HIS A 495 -13.22 4.78 3.03
N GLU A 496 -13.45 4.26 4.24
CA GLU A 496 -12.76 3.07 4.70
C GLU A 496 -13.14 1.81 3.91
N ALA A 497 -14.40 1.72 3.43
CA ALA A 497 -14.82 0.62 2.55
C ALA A 497 -14.17 0.71 1.15
N THR A 498 -13.85 1.93 0.69
CA THR A 498 -13.08 2.16 -0.54
C THR A 498 -11.62 1.73 -0.35
N LEU A 499 -11.00 2.11 0.77
CA LEU A 499 -9.59 1.81 1.05
C LEU A 499 -9.27 0.31 0.97
N VAL A 500 -10.17 -0.56 1.41
CA VAL A 500 -9.94 -2.03 1.42
C VAL A 500 -9.63 -2.59 0.04
N PHE A 501 -10.28 -2.08 -1.00
CA PHE A 501 -10.17 -2.58 -2.37
C PHE A 501 -9.43 -1.62 -3.30
N THR A 502 -8.70 -0.67 -2.72
CA THR A 502 -7.85 0.29 -3.42
C THR A 502 -6.50 0.37 -2.70
N ARG A 503 -6.28 1.30 -1.76
CA ARG A 503 -5.04 1.51 -1.02
C ARG A 503 -4.52 0.24 -0.33
N MET A 504 -5.38 -0.58 0.26
CA MET A 504 -4.98 -1.80 0.98
C MET A 504 -4.48 -2.92 0.05
N LEU A 505 -4.65 -2.80 -1.27
CA LEU A 505 -4.08 -3.73 -2.25
C LEU A 505 -2.56 -3.59 -2.36
N GLU A 506 -2.01 -2.44 -1.99
CA GLU A 506 -0.56 -2.21 -1.91
C GLU A 506 0.08 -2.95 -0.74
N GLY A 507 -0.56 -2.90 0.45
CA GLY A 507 -0.03 -3.44 1.69
C GLY A 507 -0.65 -2.81 2.94
N PRO A 508 -0.04 -3.05 4.12
CA PRO A 508 -0.50 -2.51 5.39
C PRO A 508 -0.65 -0.99 5.39
N MET A 509 -1.66 -0.50 6.11
CA MET A 509 -1.91 0.93 6.25
C MET A 509 -2.03 1.35 7.71
N ASP A 510 -1.24 2.35 8.14
CA ASP A 510 -1.46 3.02 9.42
C ASP A 510 -2.56 4.07 9.28
N PHE A 511 -3.82 3.62 9.37
CA PHE A 511 -5.02 4.48 9.29
C PHE A 511 -5.30 5.23 10.59
N THR A 512 -4.73 4.81 11.72
CA THR A 512 -4.94 5.36 13.06
C THR A 512 -6.40 5.29 13.56
N PRO A 513 -7.05 4.09 13.58
CA PRO A 513 -8.44 3.94 13.99
C PRO A 513 -8.65 4.06 15.51
N GLY A 514 -9.91 3.94 15.94
CA GLY A 514 -10.26 3.78 17.35
C GLY A 514 -10.72 5.05 18.03
N ILE A 515 -11.17 6.06 17.29
CA ILE A 515 -11.71 7.28 17.87
C ILE A 515 -13.10 6.97 18.46
N PHE A 516 -13.25 7.21 19.77
CA PHE A 516 -14.48 7.00 20.51
C PHE A 516 -15.29 8.29 20.66
N ARG A 517 -14.66 9.46 20.58
CA ARG A 517 -15.34 10.75 20.61
C ARG A 517 -15.52 11.28 19.19
N MET A 518 -16.70 11.10 18.58
CA MET A 518 -16.98 11.44 17.18
C MET A 518 -16.96 12.94 16.88
N LYS A 519 -17.13 13.81 17.89
CA LYS A 519 -17.11 15.27 17.69
C LYS A 519 -15.67 15.78 17.64
N THR A 520 -15.30 16.43 16.56
CA THR A 520 -13.98 17.00 16.29
C THR A 520 -14.08 18.46 15.83
N ARG A 521 -13.01 19.01 15.25
CA ARG A 521 -12.98 20.33 14.58
C ARG A 521 -13.56 20.27 13.18
N SER A 522 -13.54 19.11 12.52
CA SER A 522 -14.22 18.91 11.25
C SER A 522 -15.74 19.09 11.42
N PRO A 523 -16.41 19.77 10.49
CA PRO A 523 -17.87 19.96 10.58
C PRO A 523 -18.68 18.68 10.70
N ASP A 524 -18.24 17.62 10.04
CA ASP A 524 -18.90 16.30 10.06
C ASP A 524 -18.40 15.40 11.22
N GLY A 525 -17.34 15.81 11.92
CA GLY A 525 -16.71 14.98 12.93
C GLY A 525 -16.08 13.72 12.35
N VAL A 526 -16.15 12.62 13.11
CA VAL A 526 -15.76 11.28 12.64
C VAL A 526 -17.00 10.60 12.08
N PRO A 527 -17.13 10.38 10.76
CA PRO A 527 -18.37 9.95 10.12
C PRO A 527 -18.62 8.44 10.22
N THR A 528 -18.51 7.90 11.42
CA THR A 528 -18.66 6.47 11.73
C THR A 528 -19.49 6.28 12.99
N THR A 529 -20.05 5.09 13.16
CA THR A 529 -20.51 4.66 14.49
C THR A 529 -19.35 4.14 15.33
N LEU A 530 -19.55 4.02 16.65
CA LEU A 530 -18.57 3.42 17.56
C LEU A 530 -18.25 1.97 17.18
N ALA A 531 -19.26 1.19 16.77
CA ALA A 531 -19.07 -0.18 16.34
C ALA A 531 -18.21 -0.28 15.06
N LYS A 532 -18.34 0.67 14.13
CA LYS A 532 -17.46 0.74 12.95
C LYS A 532 -16.00 1.01 13.36
N GLN A 533 -15.73 1.93 14.30
CA GLN A 533 -14.36 2.19 14.79
C GLN A 533 -13.70 0.92 15.34
N LEU A 534 -14.46 0.05 16.01
CA LEU A 534 -13.95 -1.26 16.45
C LEU A 534 -13.68 -2.21 15.27
N ALA A 535 -14.60 -2.25 14.30
CA ALA A 535 -14.47 -3.11 13.11
C ALA A 535 -13.24 -2.76 12.26
N LEU A 536 -12.81 -1.49 12.25
CA LEU A 536 -11.64 -1.03 11.47
C LEU A 536 -10.35 -1.75 11.88
N TYR A 537 -10.20 -2.20 13.13
CA TYR A 537 -9.04 -2.99 13.57
C TYR A 537 -8.92 -4.36 12.87
N VAL A 538 -10.03 -4.87 12.34
CA VAL A 538 -10.04 -6.10 11.55
C VAL A 538 -9.98 -5.79 10.05
N VAL A 539 -10.67 -4.74 9.63
CA VAL A 539 -10.85 -4.42 8.20
C VAL A 539 -9.60 -3.77 7.61
N LEU A 540 -9.04 -2.76 8.28
CA LEU A 540 -7.83 -2.06 7.84
C LEU A 540 -6.62 -2.64 8.58
N TYR A 541 -5.78 -3.37 7.86
CA TYR A 541 -4.64 -4.06 8.43
C TYR A 541 -3.43 -3.14 8.59
N SER A 542 -2.85 -3.15 9.79
CA SER A 542 -1.49 -2.73 10.06
C SER A 542 -0.87 -3.64 11.13
N PRO A 543 0.39 -4.07 11.01
CA PRO A 543 1.07 -4.81 12.06
C PRO A 543 1.45 -3.91 13.25
N VAL A 544 1.45 -2.61 13.03
CA VAL A 544 1.58 -1.57 14.05
C VAL A 544 0.30 -0.73 14.04
N GLN A 545 -0.64 -1.04 14.94
CA GLN A 545 -2.00 -0.50 14.90
C GLN A 545 -2.20 0.49 16.06
N MET A 546 -2.55 1.72 15.73
CA MET A 546 -2.78 2.74 16.75
C MET A 546 -4.15 2.60 17.42
N ALA A 547 -4.20 2.79 18.75
CA ALA A 547 -5.40 3.18 19.45
C ALA A 547 -5.36 4.72 19.57
N ALA A 548 -5.98 5.40 18.61
CA ALA A 548 -5.64 6.78 18.30
C ALA A 548 -6.31 7.84 19.17
N ASP A 549 -7.38 7.49 19.91
CA ASP A 549 -8.09 8.46 20.73
C ASP A 549 -7.34 8.81 22.02
N ARG A 550 -7.81 9.83 22.67
CA ARG A 550 -7.37 10.23 24.02
C ARG A 550 -7.67 9.12 25.02
N ILE A 551 -6.75 8.85 25.93
CA ILE A 551 -6.92 7.79 26.93
C ILE A 551 -8.14 8.00 27.82
N GLU A 552 -8.57 9.25 28.07
CA GLU A 552 -9.79 9.55 28.83
C GLU A 552 -11.05 8.99 28.17
N ASN A 553 -11.10 9.01 26.84
CA ASN A 553 -12.26 8.52 26.10
C ASN A 553 -12.37 6.98 26.19
N TYR A 554 -11.23 6.28 26.21
CA TYR A 554 -11.19 4.84 26.47
C TYR A 554 -11.59 4.48 27.90
N LEU A 555 -11.06 5.20 28.89
CA LEU A 555 -11.40 5.01 30.30
C LEU A 555 -12.88 5.27 30.60
N ALA A 556 -13.50 6.21 29.88
CA ALA A 556 -14.95 6.48 29.97
C ALA A 556 -15.79 5.37 29.31
N ASN A 557 -15.24 4.55 28.42
CA ASN A 557 -15.92 3.53 27.63
C ASN A 557 -15.23 2.16 27.72
N PRO A 558 -15.06 1.57 28.89
CA PRO A 558 -14.22 0.36 29.07
C PRO A 558 -14.80 -0.88 28.37
N LYS A 559 -16.12 -0.99 28.20
CA LYS A 559 -16.75 -2.15 27.55
C LYS A 559 -16.42 -2.23 26.05
N PRO A 560 -16.65 -1.20 25.23
CA PRO A 560 -16.21 -1.24 23.83
C PRO A 560 -14.68 -1.25 23.70
N PHE A 561 -13.95 -0.57 24.58
CA PHE A 561 -12.48 -0.57 24.57
C PHE A 561 -11.88 -1.97 24.74
N LYS A 562 -12.58 -2.87 25.41
CA LYS A 562 -12.16 -4.26 25.56
C LYS A 562 -11.88 -4.95 24.22
N PHE A 563 -12.61 -4.62 23.16
CA PHE A 563 -12.32 -5.17 21.84
C PHE A 563 -10.94 -4.73 21.33
N ILE A 564 -10.58 -3.45 21.53
CA ILE A 564 -9.25 -2.93 21.14
C ILE A 564 -8.14 -3.59 21.96
N GLU A 565 -8.37 -3.88 23.25
CA GLU A 565 -7.40 -4.62 24.07
C GLU A 565 -7.15 -6.04 23.52
N ASP A 566 -8.22 -6.72 23.06
CA ASP A 566 -8.18 -8.14 22.70
C ASP A 566 -7.74 -8.41 21.25
N VAL A 567 -8.08 -7.52 20.29
CA VAL A 567 -7.79 -7.76 18.87
C VAL A 567 -6.28 -7.80 18.62
N PRO A 568 -5.76 -8.85 17.95
CA PRO A 568 -4.35 -8.92 17.57
C PRO A 568 -4.09 -8.10 16.30
N VAL A 569 -2.81 -7.97 15.95
CA VAL A 569 -2.33 -7.27 14.74
C VAL A 569 -1.45 -8.14 13.84
N ASP A 570 -1.37 -9.44 14.14
CA ASP A 570 -0.61 -10.42 13.34
C ASP A 570 -1.49 -11.64 13.09
N TRP A 571 -1.64 -12.05 11.83
CA TRP A 571 -2.69 -12.94 11.40
C TRP A 571 -2.14 -14.19 10.70
N ALA A 572 -2.77 -15.34 10.96
CA ALA A 572 -2.49 -16.57 10.24
C ALA A 572 -3.22 -16.63 8.89
N GLU A 573 -4.47 -16.17 8.87
CA GLU A 573 -5.36 -16.22 7.71
C GLU A 573 -6.22 -14.94 7.66
N SER A 574 -6.56 -14.49 6.44
CA SER A 574 -7.47 -13.37 6.20
C SER A 574 -8.33 -13.64 4.98
N HIS A 575 -9.66 -13.47 5.12
CA HIS A 575 -10.62 -13.71 4.06
C HIS A 575 -11.66 -12.61 4.00
N VAL A 576 -12.06 -12.21 2.80
CA VAL A 576 -13.18 -11.32 2.55
C VAL A 576 -14.42 -12.16 2.26
N LEU A 577 -15.37 -12.20 3.19
CA LEU A 577 -16.60 -12.98 3.03
C LEU A 577 -17.53 -12.39 1.96
N ASN A 578 -17.66 -11.05 1.99
CA ASN A 578 -18.39 -10.27 0.99
C ASN A 578 -17.89 -8.82 1.00
N GLY A 579 -18.11 -8.10 -0.09
CA GLY A 579 -17.73 -6.70 -0.21
C GLY A 579 -17.94 -6.15 -1.61
N GLU A 580 -18.22 -4.85 -1.66
CA GLU A 580 -18.29 -4.04 -2.87
C GLU A 580 -17.48 -2.76 -2.64
N VAL A 581 -16.71 -2.37 -3.63
CA VAL A 581 -15.78 -1.21 -3.52
C VAL A 581 -16.55 0.05 -3.18
N GLY A 582 -16.22 0.66 -2.04
CA GLY A 582 -16.85 1.89 -1.57
C GLY A 582 -18.19 1.71 -0.85
N ASP A 583 -18.79 0.52 -0.90
CA ASP A 583 -20.12 0.32 -0.36
C ASP A 583 -20.07 -0.41 1.00
N PHE A 584 -19.43 -1.56 1.07
CA PHE A 584 -19.31 -2.35 2.29
C PHE A 584 -18.22 -3.42 2.18
N VAL A 585 -17.81 -3.94 3.35
CA VAL A 585 -16.94 -5.12 3.43
C VAL A 585 -17.24 -5.91 4.69
N THR A 586 -17.14 -7.24 4.60
CA THR A 586 -17.08 -8.16 5.74
C THR A 586 -15.81 -8.99 5.62
N MET A 587 -14.93 -8.86 6.59
CA MET A 587 -13.64 -9.52 6.62
C MET A 587 -13.51 -10.38 7.86
N VAL A 588 -12.85 -11.54 7.74
CA VAL A 588 -12.49 -12.41 8.87
C VAL A 588 -10.99 -12.69 8.87
N ARG A 589 -10.44 -12.73 10.08
CA ARG A 589 -9.01 -13.00 10.30
C ARG A 589 -8.80 -13.96 11.45
N LYS A 590 -7.85 -14.87 11.29
CA LYS A 590 -7.42 -15.81 12.33
C LYS A 590 -6.20 -15.27 13.06
N ASP A 591 -6.24 -15.23 14.37
CA ASP A 591 -5.07 -14.88 15.18
C ASP A 591 -3.92 -15.86 14.88
N ARG A 592 -2.72 -15.31 14.66
CA ARG A 592 -1.51 -16.11 14.39
C ARG A 592 -1.08 -16.97 15.56
N HIS A 593 -1.43 -16.59 16.78
CA HIS A 593 -0.93 -17.14 18.02
C HIS A 593 -1.97 -17.88 18.84
N SER A 594 -3.22 -17.94 18.37
CA SER A 594 -4.31 -18.66 19.02
C SER A 594 -5.25 -19.29 17.99
N ALA A 595 -6.31 -19.94 18.48
CA ALA A 595 -7.38 -20.49 17.64
C ALA A 595 -8.55 -19.50 17.47
N ASP A 596 -8.42 -18.28 17.98
CA ASP A 596 -9.46 -17.25 17.90
C ASP A 596 -9.54 -16.67 16.49
N TRP A 597 -10.75 -16.28 16.11
CA TRP A 597 -11.03 -15.57 14.89
C TRP A 597 -11.66 -14.23 15.19
N TYR A 598 -11.51 -13.30 14.26
CA TYR A 598 -12.07 -11.95 14.36
C TYR A 598 -12.80 -11.62 13.07
N LEU A 599 -13.97 -10.99 13.19
CA LEU A 599 -14.75 -10.48 12.08
C LEU A 599 -14.89 -8.96 12.23
N GLY A 600 -14.64 -8.25 11.14
CA GLY A 600 -14.99 -6.84 10.98
C GLY A 600 -15.92 -6.66 9.81
N ALA A 601 -17.03 -5.97 10.01
CA ALA A 601 -17.94 -5.56 8.95
C ALA A 601 -18.18 -4.05 9.04
N ILE A 602 -18.13 -3.36 7.89
CA ILE A 602 -18.36 -1.92 7.79
C ILE A 602 -19.26 -1.58 6.61
N SER A 603 -19.97 -0.46 6.72
CA SER A 603 -20.87 0.07 5.68
C SER A 603 -20.53 1.52 5.36
N ASP A 604 -20.93 1.95 4.16
CA ASP A 604 -20.98 3.35 3.71
C ASP A 604 -22.07 4.15 4.43
N GLY A 605 -22.46 5.29 3.88
CA GLY A 605 -23.55 6.13 4.39
C GLY A 605 -24.95 5.48 4.40
N HIS A 606 -25.09 4.21 3.99
CA HIS A 606 -26.35 3.49 3.94
C HIS A 606 -26.36 2.29 4.88
N GLY A 607 -27.44 2.15 5.66
CA GLY A 607 -27.65 0.97 6.49
C GLY A 607 -27.95 -0.28 5.64
N ARG A 608 -27.47 -1.46 6.08
CA ARG A 608 -27.71 -2.73 5.38
C ARG A 608 -27.70 -3.94 6.29
N VAL A 609 -28.23 -5.05 5.79
CA VAL A 609 -28.18 -6.34 6.46
C VAL A 609 -27.40 -7.31 5.58
N LEU A 610 -26.31 -7.84 6.10
CA LEU A 610 -25.45 -8.79 5.42
C LEU A 610 -25.56 -10.17 6.08
N GLN A 611 -25.19 -11.21 5.35
CA GLN A 611 -25.05 -12.55 5.90
C GLN A 611 -23.58 -12.96 5.93
N ALA A 612 -23.14 -13.52 7.05
CA ALA A 612 -21.79 -14.07 7.22
C ALA A 612 -21.88 -15.54 7.57
N SER A 613 -21.51 -16.42 6.63
CA SER A 613 -21.32 -17.84 6.92
C SER A 613 -20.08 -18.01 7.80
N LEU A 614 -20.22 -18.82 8.86
CA LEU A 614 -19.12 -19.12 9.75
C LEU A 614 -18.30 -20.36 9.33
N GLY A 615 -18.39 -20.78 8.07
CA GLY A 615 -17.67 -21.93 7.52
C GLY A 615 -16.12 -21.83 7.61
N PHE A 616 -15.58 -20.66 7.97
CA PHE A 616 -14.16 -20.48 8.25
C PHE A 616 -13.74 -21.00 9.63
N LEU A 617 -14.67 -21.20 10.58
CA LEU A 617 -14.41 -21.78 11.88
C LEU A 617 -14.13 -23.29 11.75
N GLU A 618 -13.37 -23.84 12.70
CA GLU A 618 -13.02 -25.25 12.72
C GLU A 618 -14.26 -26.15 12.87
N PRO A 619 -14.52 -27.08 11.94
CA PRO A 619 -15.68 -27.94 12.01
C PRO A 619 -15.75 -28.77 13.32
N GLY A 620 -16.92 -28.80 13.94
CA GLY A 620 -17.15 -29.54 15.19
C GLY A 620 -16.67 -28.83 16.45
N ARG A 621 -16.05 -27.69 16.35
CA ARG A 621 -15.61 -26.87 17.48
C ARG A 621 -16.64 -25.80 17.81
N LYS A 622 -16.87 -25.58 19.11
CA LYS A 622 -17.68 -24.47 19.61
C LYS A 622 -16.83 -23.22 19.83
N TYR A 623 -17.44 -22.08 19.56
CA TYR A 623 -16.85 -20.77 19.80
C TYR A 623 -17.83 -19.88 20.55
N ARG A 624 -17.32 -19.06 21.45
CA ARG A 624 -18.08 -17.95 22.02
C ARG A 624 -17.85 -16.71 21.17
N ALA A 625 -18.87 -16.29 20.45
CA ALA A 625 -18.86 -15.02 19.70
C ALA A 625 -19.13 -13.86 20.66
N GLU A 626 -18.14 -12.99 20.85
CA GLU A 626 -18.27 -11.70 21.56
C GLU A 626 -18.54 -10.62 20.50
N ILE A 627 -19.77 -10.09 20.50
CA ILE A 627 -20.32 -9.27 19.42
C ILE A 627 -20.41 -7.82 19.89
N TYR A 628 -19.85 -6.92 19.11
CA TYR A 628 -19.90 -5.47 19.26
C TYR A 628 -20.56 -4.91 17.98
N ARG A 629 -21.82 -4.55 18.04
CA ARG A 629 -22.61 -4.16 16.86
C ARG A 629 -23.35 -2.87 17.05
N ASP A 630 -23.70 -2.22 15.95
CA ASP A 630 -24.62 -1.10 15.96
C ASP A 630 -25.93 -1.46 16.69
N GLY A 631 -26.44 -0.53 17.49
CA GLY A 631 -27.77 -0.61 18.08
C GLY A 631 -28.87 -0.31 17.04
N ASP A 632 -30.13 -0.48 17.44
CA ASP A 632 -31.27 -0.34 16.53
C ASP A 632 -31.47 1.11 16.03
N SER A 633 -31.02 2.10 16.80
CA SER A 633 -31.08 3.52 16.48
C SER A 633 -29.74 4.12 16.06
N ALA A 634 -28.71 3.27 15.83
CA ALA A 634 -27.40 3.74 15.44
C ALA A 634 -27.42 4.42 14.07
N ASP A 635 -26.72 5.53 13.96
CA ASP A 635 -26.49 6.30 12.72
C ASP A 635 -25.30 7.21 12.94
N TRP A 636 -24.36 7.23 12.00
CA TRP A 636 -23.10 7.98 12.16
C TRP A 636 -23.32 9.48 12.44
N LYS A 637 -24.40 10.06 11.92
CA LYS A 637 -24.68 11.50 12.00
C LYS A 637 -25.51 11.88 13.21
N ILE A 638 -26.48 11.03 13.56
CA ILE A 638 -27.51 11.36 14.54
C ILE A 638 -27.26 10.69 15.90
N ASN A 639 -26.85 9.41 15.86
CA ASN A 639 -26.66 8.60 17.07
C ASN A 639 -25.48 7.60 16.92
N PRO A 640 -24.23 8.08 16.83
CA PRO A 640 -23.07 7.22 16.57
C PRO A 640 -22.67 6.33 17.75
N TYR A 641 -23.21 6.54 18.94
CA TYR A 641 -22.83 5.85 20.18
C TYR A 641 -23.74 4.69 20.56
N ASP A 642 -24.82 4.45 19.79
CA ASP A 642 -25.72 3.33 20.08
C ASP A 642 -25.04 2.01 19.68
N ILE A 643 -24.47 1.35 20.66
CA ILE A 643 -23.73 0.08 20.52
C ILE A 643 -24.33 -0.99 21.41
N VAL A 644 -24.51 -2.19 20.88
CA VAL A 644 -24.93 -3.39 21.62
C VAL A 644 -23.73 -4.31 21.75
N ILE A 645 -23.46 -4.74 22.99
CA ILE A 645 -22.42 -5.71 23.30
C ILE A 645 -23.08 -6.94 23.88
N GLU A 646 -22.95 -8.07 23.18
CA GLU A 646 -23.58 -9.34 23.54
C GLU A 646 -22.68 -10.53 23.23
N SER A 647 -23.00 -11.72 23.75
CA SER A 647 -22.26 -12.92 23.41
C SER A 647 -23.20 -14.10 23.19
N ARG A 648 -22.80 -15.03 22.32
CA ARG A 648 -23.51 -16.29 22.09
C ARG A 648 -22.57 -17.40 21.65
N GLU A 649 -23.00 -18.65 21.84
CA GLU A 649 -22.29 -19.81 21.30
C GLU A 649 -22.59 -19.95 19.80
N VAL A 650 -21.57 -20.28 19.02
CA VAL A 650 -21.66 -20.51 17.56
C VAL A 650 -20.74 -21.64 17.13
N THR A 651 -20.99 -22.17 15.93
CA THR A 651 -20.20 -23.21 15.26
C THR A 651 -19.98 -22.86 13.79
N SER A 652 -19.17 -23.63 13.09
CA SER A 652 -18.93 -23.48 11.65
C SER A 652 -20.17 -23.65 10.76
N SER A 653 -21.26 -24.24 11.27
CA SER A 653 -22.52 -24.41 10.52
C SER A 653 -23.45 -23.21 10.59
N ASP A 654 -23.13 -22.24 11.45
CA ASP A 654 -24.01 -21.08 11.66
C ASP A 654 -23.81 -20.00 10.57
N VAL A 655 -24.87 -19.22 10.36
CA VAL A 655 -24.87 -18.01 9.53
C VAL A 655 -25.33 -16.85 10.39
N LEU A 656 -24.49 -15.80 10.50
CA LEU A 656 -24.84 -14.59 11.22
C LEU A 656 -25.51 -13.58 10.30
N GLN A 657 -26.57 -12.92 10.81
CA GLN A 657 -27.06 -11.68 10.24
C GLN A 657 -26.25 -10.52 10.86
N LEU A 658 -25.59 -9.75 10.00
CA LEU A 658 -24.85 -8.54 10.38
C LEU A 658 -25.72 -7.34 10.00
N ARG A 659 -26.28 -6.67 11.00
CA ARG A 659 -27.04 -5.43 10.80
C ARG A 659 -26.09 -4.26 11.01
N LEU A 660 -25.84 -3.52 9.95
CA LEU A 660 -24.98 -2.34 9.92
C LEU A 660 -25.83 -1.10 9.74
N ALA A 661 -25.62 -0.09 10.56
CA ALA A 661 -26.25 1.23 10.43
C ALA A 661 -25.64 2.01 9.25
N ALA A 662 -26.20 3.17 8.94
CA ALA A 662 -25.54 4.14 8.06
C ALA A 662 -24.21 4.59 8.71
N GLY A 663 -23.11 4.52 7.96
CA GLY A 663 -21.75 4.73 8.47
C GLY A 663 -21.35 3.78 9.61
N GLY A 664 -22.02 2.64 9.67
CA GLY A 664 -21.95 1.72 10.79
C GLY A 664 -21.06 0.53 10.59
N GLY A 665 -21.02 -0.32 11.61
CA GLY A 665 -20.19 -1.51 11.60
C GLY A 665 -20.53 -2.54 12.67
N GLN A 666 -19.79 -3.64 12.61
CA GLN A 666 -19.87 -4.72 13.60
C GLN A 666 -18.49 -5.36 13.73
N ALA A 667 -18.03 -5.54 14.97
CA ALA A 667 -16.84 -6.28 15.30
C ALA A 667 -17.20 -7.53 16.12
N ILE A 668 -16.57 -8.65 15.83
CA ILE A 668 -16.79 -9.91 16.57
C ILE A 668 -15.47 -10.57 16.84
N ARG A 669 -15.29 -11.04 18.09
CA ARG A 669 -14.26 -12.00 18.45
C ARG A 669 -14.90 -13.37 18.64
N PHE A 670 -14.39 -14.40 17.98
CA PHE A 670 -14.77 -15.79 18.17
C PHE A 670 -13.71 -16.48 19.04
N VAL A 671 -14.01 -16.64 20.31
CA VAL A 671 -13.12 -17.27 21.29
C VAL A 671 -13.31 -18.80 21.21
N ALA A 672 -12.27 -19.51 20.85
CA ALA A 672 -12.32 -20.97 20.71
C ALA A 672 -12.49 -21.66 22.07
N GLU A 673 -13.53 -22.49 22.24
CA GLU A 673 -13.70 -23.26 23.45
C GLU A 673 -12.65 -24.40 23.56
N GLY A 674 -12.15 -24.63 24.77
CA GLY A 674 -11.11 -25.63 25.04
C GLY A 674 -9.67 -25.21 24.67
N GLY A 675 -9.45 -23.98 24.17
CA GLY A 675 -8.14 -23.36 24.00
C GLY A 675 -7.64 -22.80 25.34
N LYS A 676 -6.33 -22.89 25.59
CA LYS A 676 -5.70 -22.14 26.68
C LYS A 676 -5.77 -20.65 26.26
N GLY A 677 -6.68 -19.88 26.88
CA GLY A 677 -6.73 -18.45 26.69
C GLY A 677 -5.36 -17.81 26.97
N ARG A 678 -4.99 -16.80 26.18
CA ARG A 678 -3.89 -15.90 26.55
C ARG A 678 -4.22 -15.31 27.94
N ARG A 679 -3.36 -15.58 28.92
CA ARG A 679 -3.32 -14.85 30.20
C ARG A 679 -2.46 -13.63 30.06
#